data_d5b03684a4b4205df04b6f569d0aaaf4
#
_entry.id   d5b03684a4b4205df04b6f569d0aaaf4
#
_cell.length_a   1.000
_cell.length_b   1.000
_cell.length_c   1.000
_cell.angle_alpha   90.00
_cell.angle_beta   90.00
_cell.angle_gamma   90.00
#
_symmetry.space_group_name_H-M   'P 1'
#
loop_
_entity.id
_entity.type
_entity.pdbx_description
1 polymer ?
#
loop_
_entity_poly.entity_id
_entity_poly.type
_entity_poly.pdbx_seq_one_letter_code
_entity_poly.pdbx_strand_id
1 'polypeptide(L)'
;MIKKILAALLLFPTFIYAQINTDRVMMIARNALYFEDYVLSIQYFNQVINAKPYLYEPYFFRGLAKINLDDYQGAEDDCDAAIDRNPFVVGAYQIRGLARIKQNKYDGAIEDYKKALHFDPENITLWHNLTLCHIQKEDYKAAEDDLGKLLAVAPKYTRAYLMRGEVALKQQDTLRALNDFNTAIEMDKYDPDAWASRAIVRLQQGKYAEAESDLNHATHLNARNAGNYINRALARFHQNNLRGAMSDYDLALDIDPNNFIGHYNRGLLRAQVGDDNRAIEDFDFVLQIEPDNMMATFNRGLLRAQTGDYRGAIKDYTTVIDMYPNFLAGYYQRAEARRKIGDRKGAEMDEFKVMKAQLDKQNGVSNSDKTVADNKKSNKKEETKTRKKSDKDMNNYRKIVIADNSEVEQKYKSDIRGRVQDRNVNIKMEPMYALTYYEKMSDVKRTVHYYKYIDDLNRAGVLPKRLYITNMESPLTEEQVKFHFALIDTHTSAIVENPQDARIRFSRALDFYLVQDFASSVEDLTQAILLDDKFFPAYFMRSLVRCKQLEYQKAEEANAASAAPGTLPGISAPPKSEISALDYDIVKSDLDHVISLAPDFVYAYYNRANVLAMLKDYRAAIADYDKAIELNKEFAEAYFNRGLTHIFLGNNKNGIADLSKAGELGIVSAYNILKRFTEVPE
;
A
#
# COMPACT_ATOMS: atom_id res chain seq x y z
N MET A 1 -49.33 42.61 30.16
CA MET A 1 -48.61 41.34 30.14
C MET A 1 -48.46 40.78 28.72
N ILE A 2 -49.46 40.77 27.88
CA ILE A 2 -49.45 40.21 26.53
C ILE A 2 -48.40 40.86 25.59
N LYS A 3 -48.16 42.17 25.65
CA LYS A 3 -47.15 42.86 24.84
C LYS A 3 -45.68 42.51 25.22
N LYS A 4 -45.42 42.05 26.46
CA LYS A 4 -44.07 41.62 26.87
C LYS A 4 -43.80 40.15 26.51
N ILE A 5 -44.83 39.35 26.32
CA ILE A 5 -44.71 37.95 25.84
C ILE A 5 -44.48 37.94 24.32
N LEU A 6 -45.11 38.85 23.55
CA LEU A 6 -44.86 38.96 22.11
C LEU A 6 -43.42 39.47 21.79
N ALA A 7 -42.85 40.34 22.64
CA ALA A 7 -41.47 40.81 22.48
C ALA A 7 -40.41 39.75 22.83
N ALA A 8 -40.74 38.83 23.73
CA ALA A 8 -39.86 37.69 24.08
C ALA A 8 -39.86 36.59 23.00
N LEU A 9 -40.94 36.45 22.23
CA LEU A 9 -41.02 35.51 21.10
C LEU A 9 -40.26 36.00 19.84
N LEU A 10 -40.00 37.33 19.72
CA LEU A 10 -39.23 37.92 18.62
C LEU A 10 -37.72 37.96 18.84
N LEU A 11 -37.23 37.53 20.02
CA LEU A 11 -35.82 37.48 20.37
C LEU A 11 -35.19 36.06 20.39
N PHE A 12 -35.96 35.02 20.02
CA PHE A 12 -35.37 33.77 19.66
C PHE A 12 -34.87 33.89 18.21
N PRO A 13 -33.53 33.91 17.96
CA PRO A 13 -33.07 33.72 16.61
C PRO A 13 -33.52 32.30 16.23
N THR A 14 -34.53 32.24 15.34
CA THR A 14 -34.81 31.02 14.62
C THR A 14 -33.55 30.74 13.81
N PHE A 15 -32.63 29.96 14.38
CA PHE A 15 -31.65 29.22 13.60
C PHE A 15 -32.47 28.29 12.69
N ILE A 16 -32.85 28.78 11.53
CA ILE A 16 -33.29 27.97 10.42
C ILE A 16 -31.99 27.20 10.02
N TYR A 17 -31.72 26.13 10.75
CA TYR A 17 -30.86 25.08 10.18
C TYR A 17 -31.62 24.66 8.92
N ALA A 18 -31.06 24.96 7.77
CA ALA A 18 -31.53 24.41 6.52
C ALA A 18 -31.44 22.88 6.73
N GLN A 19 -32.60 22.27 7.02
CA GLN A 19 -32.67 20.86 7.36
C GLN A 19 -32.23 20.09 6.13
N ILE A 20 -31.03 19.53 6.18
CA ILE A 20 -30.47 18.73 5.07
C ILE A 20 -31.50 17.65 4.77
N ASN A 21 -31.99 17.60 3.54
CA ASN A 21 -32.86 16.52 3.11
C ASN A 21 -32.01 15.25 3.00
N THR A 22 -31.91 14.52 4.12
CA THR A 22 -31.06 13.33 4.27
C THR A 22 -31.44 12.24 3.28
N ASP A 23 -32.71 12.13 2.88
CA ASP A 23 -33.17 11.11 1.93
C ASP A 23 -32.64 11.41 0.52
N ARG A 24 -32.63 12.68 0.14
CA ARG A 24 -32.03 13.12 -1.13
C ARG A 24 -30.52 12.95 -1.12
N VAL A 25 -29.83 13.29 -0.02
CA VAL A 25 -28.38 13.10 0.12
C VAL A 25 -28.02 11.60 0.08
N MET A 26 -28.81 10.76 0.75
CA MET A 26 -28.67 9.30 0.71
C MET A 26 -28.81 8.73 -0.70
N MET A 27 -29.78 9.24 -1.48
CA MET A 27 -29.96 8.85 -2.89
C MET A 27 -28.76 9.26 -3.74
N ILE A 28 -28.23 10.48 -3.56
CA ILE A 28 -27.03 10.94 -4.27
C ILE A 28 -25.83 10.08 -3.91
N ALA A 29 -25.66 9.76 -2.61
CA ALA A 29 -24.57 8.90 -2.14
C ALA A 29 -24.62 7.50 -2.78
N ARG A 30 -25.81 6.89 -2.84
CA ARG A 30 -26.01 5.59 -3.49
C ARG A 30 -25.75 5.64 -5.00
N ASN A 31 -26.16 6.73 -5.67
CA ASN A 31 -25.87 6.91 -7.08
C ASN A 31 -24.37 7.03 -7.33
N ALA A 32 -23.66 7.83 -6.51
CA ALA A 32 -22.20 7.92 -6.60
C ALA A 32 -21.53 6.55 -6.40
N LEU A 33 -22.00 5.75 -5.44
CA LEU A 33 -21.54 4.38 -5.21
C LEU A 33 -21.80 3.48 -6.43
N TYR A 34 -22.98 3.55 -7.02
CA TYR A 34 -23.34 2.77 -8.20
C TYR A 34 -22.47 3.11 -9.43
N PHE A 35 -22.13 4.39 -9.61
CA PHE A 35 -21.22 4.86 -10.65
C PHE A 35 -19.72 4.73 -10.26
N GLU A 36 -19.43 4.00 -9.20
CA GLU A 36 -18.06 3.73 -8.71
C GLU A 36 -17.27 4.98 -8.28
N ASP A 37 -17.94 6.12 -8.05
CA ASP A 37 -17.33 7.29 -7.42
C ASP A 37 -17.34 7.12 -5.90
N TYR A 38 -16.48 6.21 -5.42
CA TYR A 38 -16.44 5.78 -4.02
C TYR A 38 -16.11 6.91 -3.06
N VAL A 39 -15.18 7.79 -3.42
CA VAL A 39 -14.77 8.91 -2.56
C VAL A 39 -15.92 9.90 -2.40
N LEU A 40 -16.59 10.26 -3.48
CA LEU A 40 -17.76 11.15 -3.42
C LEU A 40 -18.91 10.52 -2.63
N SER A 41 -19.15 9.22 -2.82
CA SER A 41 -20.19 8.51 -2.06
C SER A 41 -19.93 8.55 -0.56
N ILE A 42 -18.68 8.36 -0.12
CA ILE A 42 -18.26 8.47 1.28
C ILE A 42 -18.56 9.86 1.84
N GLN A 43 -18.26 10.93 1.09
CA GLN A 43 -18.53 12.30 1.50
C GLN A 43 -20.03 12.56 1.76
N TYR A 44 -20.88 12.02 0.90
CA TYR A 44 -22.33 12.15 1.09
C TYR A 44 -22.86 11.27 2.22
N PHE A 45 -22.34 10.04 2.39
CA PHE A 45 -22.69 9.21 3.56
C PHE A 45 -22.29 9.88 4.87
N ASN A 46 -21.13 10.56 4.93
CA ASN A 46 -20.71 11.35 6.10
C ASN A 46 -21.75 12.43 6.45
N GLN A 47 -22.28 13.14 5.45
CA GLN A 47 -23.32 14.17 5.68
C GLN A 47 -24.59 13.53 6.28
N VAL A 48 -24.99 12.35 5.81
CA VAL A 48 -26.14 11.62 6.36
C VAL A 48 -25.86 11.15 7.79
N ILE A 49 -24.67 10.60 8.04
CA ILE A 49 -24.26 10.14 9.37
C ILE A 49 -24.23 11.29 10.38
N ASN A 50 -23.68 12.44 10.00
CA ASN A 50 -23.64 13.63 10.86
C ASN A 50 -25.06 14.15 11.19
N ALA A 51 -25.99 14.07 10.23
CA ALA A 51 -27.37 14.50 10.44
C ALA A 51 -28.23 13.47 11.19
N LYS A 52 -28.03 12.18 10.93
CA LYS A 52 -28.80 11.05 11.47
C LYS A 52 -27.91 9.88 11.87
N PRO A 53 -27.12 9.99 12.94
CA PRO A 53 -26.10 8.97 13.32
C PRO A 53 -26.71 7.64 13.78
N TYR A 54 -28.01 7.55 13.98
CA TYR A 54 -28.73 6.33 14.40
C TYR A 54 -29.13 5.43 13.24
N LEU A 55 -29.03 5.88 11.99
CA LEU A 55 -29.32 5.06 10.81
C LEU A 55 -28.17 4.09 10.55
N TYR A 56 -28.47 2.84 10.24
CA TYR A 56 -27.45 1.83 9.90
C TYR A 56 -27.01 1.91 8.43
N GLU A 57 -27.92 2.26 7.53
CA GLU A 57 -27.70 2.22 6.09
C GLU A 57 -26.50 3.05 5.62
N PRO A 58 -26.29 4.30 6.07
CA PRO A 58 -25.16 5.07 5.57
C PRO A 58 -23.81 4.48 6.01
N TYR A 59 -23.72 3.85 7.18
CA TYR A 59 -22.53 3.13 7.60
C TYR A 59 -22.28 1.90 6.74
N PHE A 60 -23.33 1.09 6.50
CA PHE A 60 -23.25 -0.09 5.64
C PHE A 60 -22.76 0.25 4.24
N PHE A 61 -23.35 1.25 3.58
CA PHE A 61 -22.94 1.65 2.24
C PHE A 61 -21.58 2.34 2.21
N ARG A 62 -21.20 3.06 3.27
CA ARG A 62 -19.86 3.63 3.39
C ARG A 62 -18.80 2.52 3.55
N GLY A 63 -19.08 1.49 4.33
CA GLY A 63 -18.26 0.29 4.42
C GLY A 63 -18.08 -0.40 3.07
N LEU A 64 -19.15 -0.51 2.28
CA LEU A 64 -19.10 -1.05 0.91
C LEU A 64 -18.24 -0.15 -0.02
N ALA A 65 -18.31 1.16 0.10
CA ALA A 65 -17.44 2.06 -0.66
C ALA A 65 -15.97 1.90 -0.27
N LYS A 66 -15.69 1.81 1.04
CA LYS A 66 -14.31 1.65 1.56
C LYS A 66 -13.66 0.33 1.14
N ILE A 67 -14.41 -0.77 1.08
CA ILE A 67 -13.87 -2.06 0.62
C ILE A 67 -13.39 -2.00 -0.83
N ASN A 68 -14.10 -1.23 -1.68
CA ASN A 68 -13.69 -1.02 -3.07
C ASN A 68 -12.47 -0.08 -3.22
N LEU A 69 -12.11 0.64 -2.16
CA LEU A 69 -10.90 1.45 -2.06
C LEU A 69 -9.76 0.73 -1.32
N ASP A 70 -9.91 -0.57 -1.04
CA ASP A 70 -8.98 -1.39 -0.27
C ASP A 70 -8.78 -0.90 1.19
N ASP A 71 -9.69 -0.07 1.70
CA ASP A 71 -9.72 0.36 3.10
C ASP A 71 -10.48 -0.68 3.95
N TYR A 72 -9.84 -1.82 4.17
CA TYR A 72 -10.48 -2.96 4.83
C TYR A 72 -10.74 -2.71 6.33
N GLN A 73 -9.85 -1.96 7.01
CA GLN A 73 -10.07 -1.63 8.41
C GLN A 73 -11.25 -0.64 8.57
N GLY A 74 -11.29 0.41 7.76
CA GLY A 74 -12.39 1.35 7.78
C GLY A 74 -13.72 0.73 7.36
N ALA A 75 -13.70 -0.27 6.47
CA ALA A 75 -14.90 -1.04 6.11
C ALA A 75 -15.39 -1.93 7.26
N GLU A 76 -14.46 -2.56 8.01
CA GLU A 76 -14.78 -3.34 9.21
C GLU A 76 -15.44 -2.46 10.27
N ASP A 77 -14.85 -1.29 10.59
CA ASP A 77 -15.35 -0.33 11.57
C ASP A 77 -16.76 0.19 11.21
N ASP A 78 -17.00 0.50 9.95
CA ASP A 78 -18.31 0.93 9.46
C ASP A 78 -19.36 -0.18 9.52
N CYS A 79 -18.98 -1.42 9.20
CA CYS A 79 -19.87 -2.57 9.33
C CYS A 79 -20.19 -2.88 10.81
N ASP A 80 -19.22 -2.71 11.73
CA ASP A 80 -19.47 -2.78 13.16
C ASP A 80 -20.52 -1.76 13.58
N ALA A 81 -20.35 -0.50 13.18
CA ALA A 81 -21.30 0.57 13.46
C ALA A 81 -22.71 0.31 12.85
N ALA A 82 -22.79 -0.33 11.69
CA ALA A 82 -24.05 -0.72 11.06
C ALA A 82 -24.74 -1.86 11.84
N ILE A 83 -23.99 -2.89 12.23
CA ILE A 83 -24.49 -4.06 12.97
C ILE A 83 -24.97 -3.68 14.37
N ASP A 84 -24.24 -2.77 15.06
CA ASP A 84 -24.65 -2.25 16.38
C ASP A 84 -26.01 -1.54 16.33
N ARG A 85 -26.33 -0.91 15.20
CA ARG A 85 -27.62 -0.20 15.00
C ARG A 85 -28.72 -1.13 14.50
N ASN A 86 -28.37 -2.11 13.68
CA ASN A 86 -29.30 -3.12 13.17
C ASN A 86 -28.58 -4.46 13.00
N PRO A 87 -28.70 -5.39 13.99
CA PRO A 87 -28.04 -6.69 13.96
C PRO A 87 -28.60 -7.69 12.94
N PHE A 88 -29.65 -7.34 12.20
CA PHE A 88 -30.30 -8.21 11.20
C PHE A 88 -29.84 -7.94 9.77
N VAL A 89 -28.87 -7.06 9.56
CA VAL A 89 -28.38 -6.70 8.22
C VAL A 89 -27.37 -7.72 7.74
N VAL A 90 -27.82 -8.72 6.99
CA VAL A 90 -26.98 -9.79 6.41
C VAL A 90 -25.80 -9.23 5.63
N GLY A 91 -26.04 -8.21 4.79
CA GLY A 91 -24.99 -7.58 3.98
C GLY A 91 -23.85 -6.96 4.81
N ALA A 92 -24.13 -6.45 6.03
CA ALA A 92 -23.08 -5.89 6.89
C ALA A 92 -22.14 -6.97 7.41
N TYR A 93 -22.64 -8.13 7.80
CA TYR A 93 -21.80 -9.29 8.14
C TYR A 93 -21.00 -9.78 6.93
N GLN A 94 -21.63 -9.82 5.75
CA GLN A 94 -20.95 -10.24 4.51
C GLN A 94 -19.77 -9.32 4.17
N ILE A 95 -19.95 -8.00 4.21
CA ILE A 95 -18.90 -7.02 3.92
C ILE A 95 -17.82 -7.07 5.00
N ARG A 96 -18.20 -7.16 6.29
CA ARG A 96 -17.23 -7.27 7.39
C ARG A 96 -16.41 -8.55 7.29
N GLY A 97 -17.05 -9.67 6.98
CA GLY A 97 -16.38 -10.95 6.73
C GLY A 97 -15.37 -10.85 5.58
N LEU A 98 -15.77 -10.22 4.46
CA LEU A 98 -14.85 -9.98 3.34
C LEU A 98 -13.68 -9.08 3.72
N ALA A 99 -13.93 -7.99 4.44
CA ALA A 99 -12.88 -7.12 4.96
C ALA A 99 -11.89 -7.86 5.87
N ARG A 100 -12.41 -8.76 6.71
CA ARG A 100 -11.62 -9.62 7.59
C ARG A 100 -10.79 -10.66 6.84
N ILE A 101 -11.32 -11.26 5.75
CA ILE A 101 -10.55 -12.15 4.87
C ILE A 101 -9.36 -11.41 4.29
N LYS A 102 -9.56 -10.21 3.75
CA LYS A 102 -8.49 -9.39 3.18
C LYS A 102 -7.42 -8.97 4.20
N GLN A 103 -7.76 -9.00 5.48
CA GLN A 103 -6.84 -8.75 6.60
C GLN A 103 -6.29 -10.06 7.22
N ASN A 104 -6.53 -11.23 6.62
CA ASN A 104 -6.18 -12.55 7.14
C ASN A 104 -6.80 -12.88 8.53
N LYS A 105 -7.88 -12.18 8.93
CA LYS A 105 -8.63 -12.40 10.18
C LYS A 105 -9.71 -13.48 9.97
N TYR A 106 -9.31 -14.68 9.59
CA TYR A 106 -10.23 -15.74 9.15
C TYR A 106 -11.23 -16.18 10.22
N ASP A 107 -10.85 -16.22 11.52
CA ASP A 107 -11.75 -16.61 12.59
C ASP A 107 -12.95 -15.66 12.71
N GLY A 108 -12.68 -14.34 12.71
CA GLY A 108 -13.74 -13.35 12.74
C GLY A 108 -14.61 -13.37 11.47
N ALA A 109 -14.04 -13.66 10.31
CA ALA A 109 -14.81 -13.83 9.07
C ALA A 109 -15.74 -15.04 9.13
N ILE A 110 -15.28 -16.17 9.69
CA ILE A 110 -16.09 -17.38 9.90
C ILE A 110 -17.29 -17.09 10.81
N GLU A 111 -17.09 -16.36 11.90
CA GLU A 111 -18.17 -15.93 12.80
C GLU A 111 -19.21 -15.08 12.07
N ASP A 112 -18.76 -14.11 11.27
CA ASP A 112 -19.62 -13.24 10.48
C ASP A 112 -20.45 -14.02 9.46
N TYR A 113 -19.83 -14.90 8.67
CA TYR A 113 -20.54 -15.71 7.69
C TYR A 113 -21.53 -16.69 8.33
N LYS A 114 -21.16 -17.32 9.45
CA LYS A 114 -22.09 -18.16 10.21
C LYS A 114 -23.28 -17.36 10.73
N LYS A 115 -23.05 -16.13 11.19
CA LYS A 115 -24.11 -15.24 11.65
C LYS A 115 -25.02 -14.82 10.49
N ALA A 116 -24.43 -14.45 9.36
CA ALA A 116 -25.17 -14.11 8.14
C ALA A 116 -26.02 -15.27 7.63
N LEU A 117 -25.46 -16.50 7.61
CA LEU A 117 -26.16 -17.73 7.21
C LEU A 117 -27.28 -18.14 8.15
N HIS A 118 -27.24 -17.71 9.41
CA HIS A 118 -28.37 -17.91 10.33
C HIS A 118 -29.62 -17.13 9.88
N PHE A 119 -29.42 -15.96 9.26
CA PHE A 119 -30.51 -15.13 8.73
C PHE A 119 -30.88 -15.46 7.29
N ASP A 120 -29.90 -15.89 6.49
CA ASP A 120 -30.05 -16.21 5.06
C ASP A 120 -29.34 -17.53 4.72
N PRO A 121 -29.92 -18.70 5.09
CA PRO A 121 -29.27 -20.01 4.97
C PRO A 121 -29.11 -20.48 3.52
N GLU A 122 -29.84 -19.90 2.57
CA GLU A 122 -29.79 -20.28 1.15
C GLU A 122 -28.80 -19.44 0.34
N ASN A 123 -28.08 -18.53 0.97
CA ASN A 123 -27.16 -17.61 0.30
C ASN A 123 -25.86 -18.32 -0.16
N ILE A 124 -25.76 -18.54 -1.44
CA ILE A 124 -24.63 -19.22 -2.09
C ILE A 124 -23.31 -18.50 -1.81
N THR A 125 -23.30 -17.15 -1.87
CA THR A 125 -22.09 -16.34 -1.67
C THR A 125 -21.55 -16.46 -0.24
N LEU A 126 -22.43 -16.52 0.75
CA LEU A 126 -22.03 -16.69 2.15
C LEU A 126 -21.41 -18.08 2.39
N TRP A 127 -22.02 -19.15 1.86
CA TRP A 127 -21.46 -20.50 1.92
C TRP A 127 -20.11 -20.59 1.20
N HIS A 128 -19.99 -19.98 0.01
CA HIS A 128 -18.75 -19.92 -0.74
C HIS A 128 -17.62 -19.26 0.08
N ASN A 129 -17.88 -18.08 0.64
CA ASN A 129 -16.87 -17.32 1.40
C ASN A 129 -16.52 -18.02 2.73
N LEU A 130 -17.48 -18.63 3.40
CA LEU A 130 -17.24 -19.46 4.60
C LEU A 130 -16.31 -20.63 4.28
N THR A 131 -16.58 -21.33 3.19
CA THR A 131 -15.72 -22.42 2.70
C THR A 131 -14.29 -21.94 2.42
N LEU A 132 -14.14 -20.80 1.75
CA LEU A 132 -12.81 -20.21 1.50
C LEU A 132 -12.06 -19.95 2.81
N CYS A 133 -12.74 -19.44 3.84
CA CYS A 133 -12.11 -19.22 5.14
C CYS A 133 -11.60 -20.53 5.76
N HIS A 134 -12.39 -21.61 5.72
CA HIS A 134 -11.97 -22.90 6.23
C HIS A 134 -10.81 -23.51 5.42
N ILE A 135 -10.81 -23.36 4.08
CA ILE A 135 -9.69 -23.78 3.22
C ILE A 135 -8.41 -23.03 3.57
N GLN A 136 -8.48 -21.70 3.76
CA GLN A 136 -7.31 -20.88 4.12
C GLN A 136 -6.76 -21.24 5.52
N LYS A 137 -7.61 -21.70 6.42
CA LYS A 137 -7.21 -22.22 7.74
C LYS A 137 -6.72 -23.67 7.69
N GLU A 138 -6.74 -24.31 6.54
CA GLU A 138 -6.44 -25.73 6.36
C GLU A 138 -7.41 -26.66 7.15
N ASP A 139 -8.59 -26.14 7.53
CA ASP A 139 -9.67 -26.95 8.13
C ASP A 139 -10.50 -27.60 7.02
N TYR A 140 -9.92 -28.59 6.37
CA TYR A 140 -10.52 -29.26 5.22
C TYR A 140 -11.81 -30.01 5.56
N LYS A 141 -11.96 -30.47 6.81
CA LYS A 141 -13.19 -31.13 7.25
C LYS A 141 -14.36 -30.15 7.31
N ALA A 142 -14.16 -28.99 7.92
CA ALA A 142 -15.19 -27.96 7.96
C ALA A 142 -15.52 -27.44 6.55
N ALA A 143 -14.50 -27.29 5.69
CA ALA A 143 -14.70 -26.90 4.29
C ALA A 143 -15.58 -27.93 3.52
N GLU A 144 -15.38 -29.22 3.74
CA GLU A 144 -16.23 -30.27 3.12
C GLU A 144 -17.67 -30.23 3.60
N ASP A 145 -17.90 -30.03 4.91
CA ASP A 145 -19.23 -29.89 5.47
C ASP A 145 -19.96 -28.67 4.88
N ASP A 146 -19.27 -27.56 4.73
CA ASP A 146 -19.82 -26.34 4.10
C ASP A 146 -20.14 -26.56 2.62
N LEU A 147 -19.21 -27.20 1.88
CA LEU A 147 -19.44 -27.59 0.46
C LEU A 147 -20.61 -28.53 0.28
N GLY A 148 -20.80 -29.47 1.22
CA GLY A 148 -21.97 -30.33 1.25
C GLY A 148 -23.27 -29.53 1.34
N LYS A 149 -23.32 -28.52 2.24
CA LYS A 149 -24.47 -27.64 2.39
C LYS A 149 -24.65 -26.71 1.19
N LEU A 150 -23.57 -26.16 0.67
CA LEU A 150 -23.58 -25.31 -0.54
C LEU A 150 -24.17 -26.08 -1.73
N LEU A 151 -23.73 -27.31 -1.95
CA LEU A 151 -24.23 -28.14 -3.05
C LEU A 151 -25.67 -28.65 -2.82
N ALA A 152 -26.13 -28.75 -1.56
CA ALA A 152 -27.52 -29.03 -1.26
C ALA A 152 -28.45 -27.86 -1.64
N VAL A 153 -27.99 -26.61 -1.40
CA VAL A 153 -28.69 -25.38 -1.79
C VAL A 153 -28.58 -25.12 -3.30
N ALA A 154 -27.40 -25.31 -3.87
CA ALA A 154 -27.11 -24.99 -5.26
C ALA A 154 -26.39 -26.16 -5.97
N PRO A 155 -27.11 -27.24 -6.36
CA PRO A 155 -26.48 -28.43 -6.97
C PRO A 155 -25.76 -28.13 -8.30
N LYS A 156 -26.09 -27.05 -8.98
CA LYS A 156 -25.49 -26.64 -10.27
C LYS A 156 -24.40 -25.57 -10.13
N TYR A 157 -23.98 -25.25 -8.91
CA TYR A 157 -22.95 -24.24 -8.70
C TYR A 157 -21.55 -24.86 -8.96
N THR A 158 -21.07 -24.72 -10.18
CA THR A 158 -19.82 -25.33 -10.71
C THR A 158 -18.62 -25.05 -9.81
N ARG A 159 -18.50 -23.81 -9.30
CA ARG A 159 -17.40 -23.41 -8.42
C ARG A 159 -17.28 -24.25 -7.15
N ALA A 160 -18.41 -24.76 -6.60
CA ALA A 160 -18.36 -25.63 -5.42
C ALA A 160 -17.69 -26.99 -5.72
N TYR A 161 -17.86 -27.55 -6.91
CA TYR A 161 -17.16 -28.76 -7.33
C TYR A 161 -15.66 -28.50 -7.48
N LEU A 162 -15.27 -27.34 -8.06
CA LEU A 162 -13.86 -26.96 -8.14
C LEU A 162 -13.24 -26.86 -6.75
N MET A 163 -13.86 -26.14 -5.83
CA MET A 163 -13.38 -26.01 -4.44
C MET A 163 -13.31 -27.37 -3.73
N ARG A 164 -14.27 -28.27 -3.97
CA ARG A 164 -14.26 -29.61 -3.38
C ARG A 164 -13.15 -30.48 -3.95
N GLY A 165 -12.91 -30.39 -5.24
CA GLY A 165 -11.77 -31.02 -5.90
C GLY A 165 -10.43 -30.50 -5.35
N GLU A 166 -10.29 -29.20 -5.13
CA GLU A 166 -9.09 -28.60 -4.52
C GLU A 166 -8.87 -29.11 -3.08
N VAL A 167 -9.93 -29.16 -2.27
CA VAL A 167 -9.89 -29.74 -0.91
C VAL A 167 -9.46 -31.20 -0.95
N ALA A 168 -10.01 -32.00 -1.88
CA ALA A 168 -9.63 -33.40 -2.07
C ALA A 168 -8.14 -33.53 -2.43
N LEU A 169 -7.60 -32.64 -3.28
CA LEU A 169 -6.15 -32.62 -3.59
C LEU A 169 -5.30 -32.32 -2.36
N LYS A 170 -5.72 -31.39 -1.51
CA LYS A 170 -5.00 -31.10 -0.25
C LYS A 170 -4.99 -32.29 0.70
N GLN A 171 -6.02 -33.13 0.63
CA GLN A 171 -6.13 -34.39 1.38
C GLN A 171 -5.48 -35.58 0.65
N GLN A 172 -4.84 -35.38 -0.51
CA GLN A 172 -4.20 -36.38 -1.36
C GLN A 172 -5.19 -37.37 -2.02
N ASP A 173 -6.46 -37.05 -2.06
CA ASP A 173 -7.51 -37.84 -2.76
C ASP A 173 -7.66 -37.37 -4.21
N THR A 174 -6.72 -37.82 -5.04
CA THR A 174 -6.68 -37.43 -6.46
C THR A 174 -7.86 -38.02 -7.28
N LEU A 175 -8.42 -39.13 -6.86
CA LEU A 175 -9.56 -39.73 -7.56
C LEU A 175 -10.81 -38.89 -7.39
N ARG A 176 -11.09 -38.47 -6.17
CA ARG A 176 -12.24 -37.62 -5.85
C ARG A 176 -12.09 -36.27 -6.53
N ALA A 177 -10.85 -35.67 -6.51
CA ALA A 177 -10.58 -34.44 -7.19
C ALA A 177 -10.87 -34.52 -8.70
N LEU A 178 -10.40 -35.55 -9.39
CA LEU A 178 -10.68 -35.76 -10.82
C LEU A 178 -12.16 -35.91 -11.11
N ASN A 179 -12.91 -36.63 -10.25
CA ASN A 179 -14.34 -36.77 -10.40
C ASN A 179 -15.07 -35.42 -10.28
N ASP A 180 -14.69 -34.62 -9.30
CA ASP A 180 -15.28 -33.29 -9.10
C ASP A 180 -14.95 -32.34 -10.27
N PHE A 181 -13.71 -32.34 -10.77
CA PHE A 181 -13.33 -31.52 -11.94
C PHE A 181 -14.03 -32.02 -13.23
N ASN A 182 -14.20 -33.31 -13.41
CA ASN A 182 -15.02 -33.85 -14.52
C ASN A 182 -16.45 -33.34 -14.43
N THR A 183 -17.06 -33.41 -13.24
CA THR A 183 -18.42 -32.92 -13.01
C THR A 183 -18.52 -31.41 -13.31
N ALA A 184 -17.53 -30.63 -12.88
CA ALA A 184 -17.46 -29.20 -13.18
C ALA A 184 -17.42 -28.94 -14.69
N ILE A 185 -16.58 -29.66 -15.44
CA ILE A 185 -16.47 -29.54 -16.91
C ILE A 185 -17.75 -29.96 -17.62
N GLU A 186 -18.43 -31.03 -17.15
CA GLU A 186 -19.71 -31.49 -17.72
C GLU A 186 -20.81 -30.45 -17.52
N MET A 187 -20.80 -29.73 -16.39
CA MET A 187 -21.76 -28.68 -16.08
C MET A 187 -21.47 -27.38 -16.84
N ASP A 188 -20.22 -27.00 -16.91
CA ASP A 188 -19.79 -25.80 -17.65
C ASP A 188 -18.47 -26.06 -18.38
N LYS A 189 -18.58 -26.41 -19.66
CA LYS A 189 -17.43 -26.64 -20.53
C LYS A 189 -16.69 -25.36 -20.93
N TYR A 190 -17.24 -24.19 -20.62
CA TYR A 190 -16.65 -22.89 -20.92
C TYR A 190 -15.92 -22.27 -19.71
N ASP A 191 -15.91 -22.97 -18.57
CA ASP A 191 -15.10 -22.56 -17.41
C ASP A 191 -13.62 -22.98 -17.61
N PRO A 192 -12.68 -22.05 -17.85
CA PRO A 192 -11.28 -22.39 -18.07
C PRO A 192 -10.61 -22.98 -16.82
N ASP A 193 -11.08 -22.63 -15.62
CA ASP A 193 -10.49 -23.09 -14.36
C ASP A 193 -10.75 -24.59 -14.13
N ALA A 194 -11.88 -25.11 -14.58
CA ALA A 194 -12.19 -26.52 -14.48
C ALA A 194 -11.22 -27.39 -15.33
N TRP A 195 -10.92 -26.94 -16.54
CA TRP A 195 -9.93 -27.61 -17.41
C TRP A 195 -8.52 -27.50 -16.84
N ALA A 196 -8.12 -26.32 -16.38
CA ALA A 196 -6.80 -26.08 -15.80
C ALA A 196 -6.58 -26.91 -14.53
N SER A 197 -7.56 -26.97 -13.63
CA SER A 197 -7.47 -27.76 -12.39
C SER A 197 -7.33 -29.25 -12.67
N ARG A 198 -8.08 -29.78 -13.64
CA ARG A 198 -7.93 -31.17 -14.05
C ARG A 198 -6.56 -31.45 -14.68
N ALA A 199 -6.07 -30.52 -15.50
CA ALA A 199 -4.75 -30.61 -16.11
C ALA A 199 -3.63 -30.68 -15.08
N ILE A 200 -3.69 -29.88 -14.02
CA ILE A 200 -2.70 -29.89 -12.92
C ILE A 200 -2.64 -31.29 -12.28
N VAL A 201 -3.75 -31.94 -12.04
CA VAL A 201 -3.77 -33.32 -11.51
C VAL A 201 -3.14 -34.28 -12.49
N ARG A 202 -3.46 -34.16 -13.79
CA ARG A 202 -2.89 -35.00 -14.85
C ARG A 202 -1.37 -34.82 -15.00
N LEU A 203 -0.88 -33.59 -14.84
CA LEU A 203 0.57 -33.31 -14.80
C LEU A 203 1.25 -34.01 -13.60
N GLN A 204 0.63 -33.95 -12.43
CA GLN A 204 1.14 -34.65 -11.23
C GLN A 204 1.18 -36.16 -11.40
N GLN A 205 0.23 -36.73 -12.16
CA GLN A 205 0.16 -38.14 -12.50
C GLN A 205 1.09 -38.55 -13.67
N GLY A 206 1.78 -37.60 -14.32
CA GLY A 206 2.60 -37.85 -15.50
C GLY A 206 1.83 -38.09 -16.80
N LYS A 207 0.51 -37.79 -16.82
CA LYS A 207 -0.37 -37.92 -17.99
C LYS A 207 -0.28 -36.69 -18.89
N TYR A 208 0.90 -36.48 -19.48
CA TYR A 208 1.24 -35.22 -20.15
C TYR A 208 0.39 -34.93 -21.38
N ALA A 209 0.03 -35.94 -22.20
CA ALA A 209 -0.78 -35.75 -23.40
C ALA A 209 -2.22 -35.32 -23.06
N GLU A 210 -2.79 -35.94 -22.00
CA GLU A 210 -4.13 -35.59 -21.53
C GLU A 210 -4.13 -34.18 -20.87
N ALA A 211 -3.06 -33.84 -20.14
CA ALA A 211 -2.89 -32.53 -19.56
C ALA A 211 -2.74 -31.45 -20.62
N GLU A 212 -1.98 -31.67 -21.69
CA GLU A 212 -1.87 -30.74 -22.82
C GLU A 212 -3.21 -30.51 -23.50
N SER A 213 -4.03 -31.57 -23.67
CA SER A 213 -5.38 -31.46 -24.24
C SER A 213 -6.27 -30.54 -23.37
N ASP A 214 -6.28 -30.73 -22.06
CA ASP A 214 -7.05 -29.88 -21.13
C ASP A 214 -6.55 -28.41 -21.18
N LEU A 215 -5.24 -28.23 -21.18
CA LEU A 215 -4.64 -26.89 -21.22
C LEU A 215 -4.83 -26.17 -22.55
N ASN A 216 -5.01 -26.91 -23.65
CA ASN A 216 -5.44 -26.33 -24.91
C ASN A 216 -6.85 -25.72 -24.79
N HIS A 217 -7.78 -26.40 -24.10
CA HIS A 217 -9.10 -25.84 -23.81
C HIS A 217 -8.99 -24.63 -22.86
N ALA A 218 -8.23 -24.75 -21.77
CA ALA A 218 -8.07 -23.65 -20.80
C ALA A 218 -7.47 -22.39 -21.45
N THR A 219 -6.39 -22.52 -22.26
CA THR A 219 -5.75 -21.40 -22.94
C THR A 219 -6.62 -20.81 -24.07
N HIS A 220 -7.48 -21.61 -24.69
CA HIS A 220 -8.44 -21.12 -25.69
C HIS A 220 -9.54 -20.27 -25.05
N LEU A 221 -10.03 -20.71 -23.88
CA LEU A 221 -11.10 -20.04 -23.14
C LEU A 221 -10.57 -18.80 -22.39
N ASN A 222 -9.36 -18.88 -21.83
CA ASN A 222 -8.69 -17.77 -21.19
C ASN A 222 -7.24 -17.64 -21.66
N ALA A 223 -7.04 -16.82 -22.70
CA ALA A 223 -5.74 -16.58 -23.31
C ALA A 223 -4.80 -15.68 -22.46
N ARG A 224 -5.26 -15.16 -21.31
CA ARG A 224 -4.48 -14.23 -20.48
C ARG A 224 -3.95 -14.87 -19.19
N ASN A 225 -4.21 -16.13 -18.96
CA ASN A 225 -3.68 -16.83 -17.81
C ASN A 225 -2.29 -17.40 -18.13
N ALA A 226 -1.22 -16.75 -17.63
CA ALA A 226 0.17 -17.17 -17.84
C ALA A 226 0.44 -18.58 -17.29
N GLY A 227 -0.17 -18.96 -16.15
CA GLY A 227 -0.03 -20.28 -15.51
C GLY A 227 -0.45 -21.42 -16.43
N ASN A 228 -1.51 -21.24 -17.23
CA ASN A 228 -1.96 -22.25 -18.18
C ASN A 228 -0.92 -22.52 -19.28
N TYR A 229 -0.24 -21.48 -19.78
CA TYR A 229 0.82 -21.65 -20.76
C TYR A 229 2.05 -22.30 -20.13
N ILE A 230 2.46 -21.93 -18.91
CA ILE A 230 3.56 -22.55 -18.18
C ILE A 230 3.30 -24.05 -18.00
N ASN A 231 2.10 -24.42 -17.58
CA ASN A 231 1.73 -25.80 -17.37
C ASN A 231 1.63 -26.58 -18.69
N ARG A 232 1.18 -25.95 -19.78
CA ARG A 232 1.20 -26.55 -21.11
C ARG A 232 2.63 -26.75 -21.63
N ALA A 233 3.50 -25.78 -21.39
CA ALA A 233 4.91 -25.90 -21.70
C ALA A 233 5.55 -27.08 -20.98
N LEU A 234 5.23 -27.28 -19.69
CA LEU A 234 5.68 -28.44 -18.92
C LEU A 234 5.18 -29.75 -19.54
N ALA A 235 3.90 -29.84 -19.90
CA ALA A 235 3.35 -31.02 -20.57
C ALA A 235 4.09 -31.32 -21.89
N ARG A 236 4.33 -30.31 -22.72
CA ARG A 236 5.06 -30.39 -23.99
C ARG A 236 6.52 -30.77 -23.80
N PHE A 237 7.17 -30.23 -22.78
CA PHE A 237 8.54 -30.56 -22.41
C PHE A 237 8.69 -32.08 -22.16
N HIS A 238 7.84 -32.65 -21.32
CA HIS A 238 7.88 -34.08 -21.03
C HIS A 238 7.50 -34.98 -22.21
N GLN A 239 6.81 -34.42 -23.21
CA GLN A 239 6.55 -35.10 -24.49
C GLN A 239 7.65 -34.88 -25.52
N ASN A 240 8.79 -34.29 -25.12
CA ASN A 240 9.91 -33.94 -25.97
C ASN A 240 9.59 -32.88 -27.08
N ASN A 241 8.47 -32.16 -26.95
CA ASN A 241 8.13 -31.06 -27.82
C ASN A 241 8.78 -29.77 -27.29
N LEU A 242 10.12 -29.69 -27.37
CA LEU A 242 10.90 -28.59 -26.78
C LEU A 242 10.61 -27.24 -27.45
N ARG A 243 10.33 -27.24 -28.75
CA ARG A 243 9.99 -25.99 -29.49
C ARG A 243 8.61 -25.44 -29.05
N GLY A 244 7.61 -26.32 -28.91
CA GLY A 244 6.29 -25.93 -28.40
C GLY A 244 6.34 -25.46 -26.96
N ALA A 245 7.17 -26.12 -26.12
CA ALA A 245 7.39 -25.70 -24.74
C ALA A 245 8.02 -24.31 -24.65
N MET A 246 9.06 -24.02 -25.47
CA MET A 246 9.71 -22.71 -25.49
C MET A 246 8.73 -21.62 -25.89
N SER A 247 7.94 -21.84 -26.93
CA SER A 247 6.92 -20.88 -27.38
C SER A 247 5.88 -20.58 -26.31
N ASP A 248 5.46 -21.59 -25.54
CA ASP A 248 4.49 -21.37 -24.46
C ASP A 248 5.10 -20.61 -23.26
N TYR A 249 6.37 -20.85 -22.91
CA TYR A 249 7.04 -20.04 -21.88
C TYR A 249 7.22 -18.60 -22.33
N ASP A 250 7.54 -18.35 -23.60
CA ASP A 250 7.67 -16.98 -24.12
C ASP A 250 6.31 -16.28 -24.07
N LEU A 251 5.21 -16.93 -24.48
CA LEU A 251 3.85 -16.38 -24.37
C LEU A 251 3.46 -16.11 -22.92
N ALA A 252 3.80 -17.02 -22.00
CA ALA A 252 3.50 -16.84 -20.58
C ALA A 252 4.20 -15.59 -20.02
N LEU A 253 5.47 -15.37 -20.40
CA LEU A 253 6.25 -14.23 -19.94
C LEU A 253 5.93 -12.92 -20.66
N ASP A 254 5.33 -12.99 -21.86
CA ASP A 254 4.73 -11.82 -22.51
C ASP A 254 3.46 -11.36 -21.76
N ILE A 255 2.67 -12.31 -21.19
CA ILE A 255 1.49 -12.03 -20.39
C ILE A 255 1.87 -11.52 -19.01
N ASP A 256 2.79 -12.23 -18.34
CA ASP A 256 3.29 -11.91 -16.98
C ASP A 256 4.81 -11.90 -16.98
N PRO A 257 5.45 -10.75 -17.27
CA PRO A 257 6.90 -10.62 -17.31
C PRO A 257 7.60 -10.87 -15.96
N ASN A 258 6.86 -10.84 -14.86
CA ASN A 258 7.41 -11.05 -13.53
C ASN A 258 7.18 -12.47 -13.00
N ASN A 259 6.69 -13.39 -13.82
CA ASN A 259 6.44 -14.76 -13.40
C ASN A 259 7.74 -15.55 -13.18
N PHE A 260 8.14 -15.66 -11.92
CA PHE A 260 9.39 -16.34 -11.58
C PHE A 260 9.40 -17.83 -11.92
N ILE A 261 8.24 -18.53 -11.86
CA ILE A 261 8.13 -19.94 -12.26
C ILE A 261 8.34 -20.07 -13.77
N GLY A 262 7.77 -19.17 -14.56
CA GLY A 262 7.98 -19.11 -16.00
C GLY A 262 9.45 -18.92 -16.36
N HIS A 263 10.14 -17.97 -15.74
CA HIS A 263 11.58 -17.76 -15.93
C HIS A 263 12.40 -18.96 -15.48
N TYR A 264 12.11 -19.52 -14.30
CA TYR A 264 12.82 -20.70 -13.79
C TYR A 264 12.72 -21.89 -14.75
N ASN A 265 11.51 -22.21 -15.17
CA ASN A 265 11.26 -23.35 -16.08
C ASN A 265 11.85 -23.10 -17.47
N ARG A 266 11.74 -21.88 -18.01
CA ARG A 266 12.37 -21.51 -19.30
C ARG A 266 13.89 -21.59 -19.20
N GLY A 267 14.48 -21.14 -18.09
CA GLY A 267 15.91 -21.28 -17.82
C GLY A 267 16.38 -22.73 -17.85
N LEU A 268 15.63 -23.65 -17.21
CA LEU A 268 15.93 -25.08 -17.29
C LEU A 268 15.84 -25.62 -18.73
N LEU A 269 14.82 -25.23 -19.48
CA LEU A 269 14.69 -25.65 -20.87
C LEU A 269 15.81 -25.10 -21.75
N ARG A 270 16.18 -23.81 -21.62
CA ARG A 270 17.31 -23.17 -22.32
C ARG A 270 18.62 -23.87 -22.02
N ALA A 271 18.88 -24.22 -20.76
CA ALA A 271 20.06 -25.01 -20.36
C ALA A 271 20.07 -26.36 -21.05
N GLN A 272 18.94 -27.04 -21.16
CA GLN A 272 18.85 -28.33 -21.82
C GLN A 272 19.13 -28.27 -23.33
N VAL A 273 18.73 -27.16 -23.99
CA VAL A 273 18.99 -26.97 -25.44
C VAL A 273 20.32 -26.28 -25.74
N GLY A 274 21.15 -26.02 -24.72
CA GLY A 274 22.48 -25.41 -24.84
C GLY A 274 22.49 -23.89 -25.01
N ASP A 275 21.39 -23.20 -24.69
CA ASP A 275 21.34 -21.75 -24.69
C ASP A 275 21.68 -21.18 -23.29
N ASP A 276 22.93 -21.48 -22.88
CA ASP A 276 23.41 -21.27 -21.50
C ASP A 276 23.36 -19.80 -21.08
N ASN A 277 23.70 -18.87 -21.96
CA ASN A 277 23.73 -17.45 -21.62
C ASN A 277 22.32 -16.90 -21.30
N ARG A 278 21.33 -17.20 -22.15
CA ARG A 278 19.95 -16.80 -21.88
C ARG A 278 19.32 -17.57 -20.72
N ALA A 279 19.79 -18.79 -20.44
CA ALA A 279 19.39 -19.51 -19.23
C ALA A 279 19.93 -18.82 -17.96
N ILE A 280 21.15 -18.30 -17.97
CA ILE A 280 21.71 -17.51 -16.87
C ILE A 280 20.88 -16.24 -16.64
N GLU A 281 20.47 -15.54 -17.71
CA GLU A 281 19.61 -14.35 -17.60
C GLU A 281 18.26 -14.68 -16.93
N ASP A 282 17.63 -15.79 -17.30
CA ASP A 282 16.40 -16.25 -16.67
C ASP A 282 16.59 -16.54 -15.18
N PHE A 283 17.69 -17.22 -14.78
CA PHE A 283 17.97 -17.45 -13.35
C PHE A 283 18.39 -16.18 -12.61
N ASP A 284 19.07 -15.22 -13.25
CA ASP A 284 19.37 -13.93 -12.67
C ASP A 284 18.08 -13.16 -12.35
N PHE A 285 17.09 -13.22 -13.26
CA PHE A 285 15.76 -12.63 -13.03
C PHE A 285 15.04 -13.30 -11.83
N VAL A 286 15.03 -14.63 -11.77
CA VAL A 286 14.46 -15.35 -10.60
C VAL A 286 15.10 -14.87 -9.30
N LEU A 287 16.44 -14.71 -9.28
CA LEU A 287 17.16 -14.29 -8.08
C LEU A 287 17.03 -12.81 -7.72
N GLN A 288 16.56 -11.96 -8.65
CA GLN A 288 16.15 -10.59 -8.33
C GLN A 288 14.83 -10.58 -7.54
N ILE A 289 13.89 -11.46 -7.86
CA ILE A 289 12.60 -11.58 -7.18
C ILE A 289 12.76 -12.40 -5.89
N GLU A 290 13.43 -13.55 -5.98
CA GLU A 290 13.66 -14.49 -4.88
C GLU A 290 15.17 -14.69 -4.63
N PRO A 291 15.86 -13.80 -3.89
CA PRO A 291 17.29 -13.91 -3.63
C PRO A 291 17.72 -15.21 -2.92
N ASP A 292 16.79 -15.81 -2.18
CA ASP A 292 17.01 -17.05 -1.42
C ASP A 292 16.64 -18.31 -2.22
N ASN A 293 16.44 -18.21 -3.54
CA ASN A 293 16.16 -19.36 -4.39
C ASN A 293 17.45 -20.16 -4.66
N MET A 294 17.75 -21.12 -3.76
CA MET A 294 18.98 -21.91 -3.83
C MET A 294 19.03 -22.85 -5.03
N MET A 295 17.89 -23.32 -5.55
CA MET A 295 17.85 -24.11 -6.78
C MET A 295 18.23 -23.27 -7.99
N ALA A 296 17.69 -22.06 -8.12
CA ALA A 296 18.09 -21.12 -9.18
C ALA A 296 19.58 -20.75 -9.05
N THR A 297 20.05 -20.49 -7.82
CA THR A 297 21.48 -20.20 -7.55
C THR A 297 22.35 -21.35 -7.98
N PHE A 298 22.01 -22.60 -7.66
CA PHE A 298 22.80 -23.77 -8.05
C PHE A 298 22.80 -24.00 -9.57
N ASN A 299 21.62 -23.89 -10.23
CA ASN A 299 21.54 -24.04 -11.68
C ASN A 299 22.32 -22.93 -12.41
N ARG A 300 22.25 -21.67 -11.95
CA ARG A 300 23.10 -20.60 -12.47
C ARG A 300 24.59 -20.90 -12.30
N GLY A 301 24.99 -21.42 -11.15
CA GLY A 301 26.35 -21.85 -10.89
C GLY A 301 26.84 -22.94 -11.88
N LEU A 302 25.99 -23.94 -12.18
CA LEU A 302 26.29 -24.96 -13.18
C LEU A 302 26.55 -24.36 -14.56
N LEU A 303 25.68 -23.45 -15.00
CA LEU A 303 25.79 -22.78 -16.30
C LEU A 303 27.02 -21.84 -16.36
N ARG A 304 27.30 -21.10 -15.29
CA ARG A 304 28.50 -20.27 -15.18
C ARG A 304 29.78 -21.10 -15.29
N ALA A 305 29.83 -22.27 -14.65
CA ALA A 305 30.94 -23.18 -14.79
C ALA A 305 31.10 -23.74 -16.24
N GLN A 306 29.99 -24.03 -16.90
CA GLN A 306 29.91 -24.49 -18.28
C GLN A 306 30.37 -23.42 -19.27
N THR A 307 30.01 -22.17 -19.05
CA THR A 307 30.40 -21.00 -19.88
C THR A 307 31.79 -20.43 -19.53
N GLY A 308 32.49 -21.00 -18.53
CA GLY A 308 33.83 -20.61 -18.13
C GLY A 308 33.95 -19.56 -17.02
N ASP A 309 32.81 -19.02 -16.52
CA ASP A 309 32.80 -18.15 -15.32
C ASP A 309 32.94 -19.00 -14.04
N TYR A 310 34.11 -19.59 -13.87
CA TYR A 310 34.40 -20.45 -12.68
C TYR A 310 34.34 -19.66 -11.37
N ARG A 311 34.68 -18.35 -11.37
CA ARG A 311 34.64 -17.54 -10.15
C ARG A 311 33.21 -17.25 -9.72
N GLY A 312 32.33 -16.90 -10.65
CA GLY A 312 30.89 -16.74 -10.41
C GLY A 312 30.26 -18.05 -9.95
N ALA A 313 30.59 -19.17 -10.58
CA ALA A 313 30.15 -20.51 -10.18
C ALA A 313 30.54 -20.87 -8.74
N ILE A 314 31.81 -20.64 -8.34
CA ILE A 314 32.28 -20.87 -6.97
C ILE A 314 31.47 -20.03 -5.96
N LYS A 315 31.16 -18.79 -6.28
CA LYS A 315 30.36 -17.93 -5.43
C LYS A 315 28.97 -18.51 -5.25
N ASP A 316 28.30 -18.88 -6.34
CA ASP A 316 26.94 -19.46 -6.32
C ASP A 316 26.94 -20.78 -5.52
N TYR A 317 27.87 -21.70 -5.77
CA TYR A 317 27.99 -22.95 -5.00
C TYR A 317 28.26 -22.71 -3.53
N THR A 318 29.05 -21.68 -3.18
CA THR A 318 29.35 -21.35 -1.78
C THR A 318 28.09 -20.90 -1.08
N THR A 319 27.30 -20.02 -1.71
CA THR A 319 25.98 -19.58 -1.16
C THR A 319 25.06 -20.76 -0.88
N VAL A 320 24.99 -21.72 -1.83
CA VAL A 320 24.16 -22.93 -1.66
C VAL A 320 24.67 -23.83 -0.53
N ILE A 321 25.95 -24.05 -0.44
CA ILE A 321 26.58 -24.92 0.59
C ILE A 321 26.42 -24.30 1.99
N ASP A 322 26.52 -22.97 2.11
CA ASP A 322 26.39 -22.30 3.38
C ASP A 322 24.93 -22.43 3.93
N MET A 323 23.93 -22.48 3.03
CA MET A 323 22.54 -22.71 3.38
C MET A 323 22.21 -24.19 3.57
N TYR A 324 22.78 -25.06 2.73
CA TYR A 324 22.59 -26.53 2.72
C TYR A 324 23.91 -27.29 2.86
N PRO A 325 24.52 -27.36 4.07
CA PRO A 325 25.84 -27.98 4.29
C PRO A 325 25.90 -29.46 3.98
N ASN A 326 24.77 -30.14 3.84
CA ASN A 326 24.70 -31.56 3.51
C ASN A 326 24.47 -31.85 2.02
N PHE A 327 24.36 -30.80 1.19
CA PHE A 327 24.17 -30.92 -0.26
C PHE A 327 25.51 -31.22 -0.96
N LEU A 328 25.87 -32.50 -1.03
CA LEU A 328 27.17 -32.96 -1.52
C LEU A 328 27.47 -32.57 -2.97
N ALA A 329 26.42 -32.46 -3.82
CA ALA A 329 26.60 -32.02 -5.20
C ALA A 329 27.19 -30.61 -5.29
N GLY A 330 26.84 -29.72 -4.36
CA GLY A 330 27.40 -28.37 -4.28
C GLY A 330 28.91 -28.37 -4.05
N TYR A 331 29.41 -29.22 -3.13
CA TYR A 331 30.85 -29.38 -2.87
C TYR A 331 31.58 -29.98 -4.09
N TYR A 332 30.99 -31.00 -4.70
CA TYR A 332 31.58 -31.60 -5.89
C TYR A 332 31.75 -30.60 -7.03
N GLN A 333 30.69 -29.86 -7.34
CA GLN A 333 30.73 -28.85 -8.42
C GLN A 333 31.69 -27.69 -8.08
N ARG A 334 31.75 -27.29 -6.80
CA ARG A 334 32.70 -26.25 -6.36
C ARG A 334 34.13 -26.71 -6.47
N ALA A 335 34.43 -27.97 -6.13
CA ALA A 335 35.77 -28.56 -6.28
C ALA A 335 36.24 -28.56 -7.75
N GLU A 336 35.36 -28.97 -8.67
CA GLU A 336 35.64 -28.91 -10.10
C GLU A 336 35.94 -27.49 -10.60
N ALA A 337 35.12 -26.52 -10.20
CA ALA A 337 35.32 -25.11 -10.56
C ALA A 337 36.62 -24.53 -9.96
N ARG A 338 36.97 -24.91 -8.72
CA ARG A 338 38.23 -24.52 -8.05
C ARG A 338 39.46 -25.08 -8.76
N ARG A 339 39.42 -26.33 -9.23
CA ARG A 339 40.46 -26.90 -10.05
C ARG A 339 40.72 -26.09 -11.33
N LYS A 340 39.69 -25.67 -12.00
CA LYS A 340 39.78 -24.87 -13.23
C LYS A 340 40.47 -23.53 -13.04
N ILE A 341 40.35 -22.89 -11.86
CA ILE A 341 41.05 -21.65 -11.53
C ILE A 341 42.39 -21.86 -10.80
N GLY A 342 42.83 -23.12 -10.60
CA GLY A 342 44.10 -23.45 -9.96
C GLY A 342 44.07 -23.50 -8.42
N ASP A 343 42.91 -23.35 -7.77
CA ASP A 343 42.74 -23.50 -6.31
C ASP A 343 42.69 -25.00 -5.92
N ARG A 344 43.87 -25.67 -6.00
CA ARG A 344 43.97 -27.08 -5.69
C ARG A 344 43.63 -27.39 -4.24
N LYS A 345 44.11 -26.57 -3.30
CA LYS A 345 43.87 -26.77 -1.86
C LYS A 345 42.40 -26.69 -1.52
N GLY A 346 41.67 -25.68 -2.06
CA GLY A 346 40.24 -25.56 -1.85
C GLY A 346 39.45 -26.71 -2.48
N ALA A 347 39.87 -27.21 -3.64
CA ALA A 347 39.26 -28.37 -4.29
C ALA A 347 39.40 -29.65 -3.46
N GLU A 348 40.63 -29.94 -2.96
CA GLU A 348 40.90 -31.10 -2.10
C GLU A 348 40.05 -31.07 -0.80
N MET A 349 39.85 -29.90 -0.21
CA MET A 349 39.03 -29.77 0.97
C MET A 349 37.53 -30.12 0.70
N ASP A 350 37.00 -29.67 -0.44
CA ASP A 350 35.64 -29.98 -0.83
C ASP A 350 35.48 -31.48 -1.15
N GLU A 351 36.41 -32.07 -1.86
CA GLU A 351 36.44 -33.52 -2.16
C GLU A 351 36.52 -34.35 -0.91
N PHE A 352 37.40 -33.99 0.04
CA PHE A 352 37.47 -34.66 1.32
C PHE A 352 36.12 -34.66 2.04
N LYS A 353 35.37 -33.55 1.99
CA LYS A 353 34.02 -33.46 2.56
C LYS A 353 33.08 -34.46 1.90
N VAL A 354 33.10 -34.57 0.57
CA VAL A 354 32.25 -35.51 -0.18
C VAL A 354 32.66 -36.96 0.14
N MET A 355 33.95 -37.29 0.11
CA MET A 355 34.46 -38.62 0.41
C MET A 355 34.11 -39.05 1.84
N LYS A 356 34.29 -38.16 2.82
CA LYS A 356 33.95 -38.45 4.21
C LYS A 356 32.48 -38.77 4.37
N ALA A 357 31.57 -37.96 3.78
CA ALA A 357 30.14 -38.21 3.84
C ALA A 357 29.72 -39.54 3.17
N GLN A 358 30.41 -39.94 2.09
CA GLN A 358 30.19 -41.25 1.46
C GLN A 358 30.64 -42.43 2.35
N LEU A 359 31.79 -42.30 3.00
CA LEU A 359 32.29 -43.31 3.95
C LEU A 359 31.37 -43.42 5.19
N ASP A 360 30.94 -42.31 5.75
CA ASP A 360 30.00 -42.27 6.88
C ASP A 360 28.70 -43.00 6.53
N LYS A 361 28.19 -42.79 5.29
CA LYS A 361 26.98 -43.46 4.80
C LYS A 361 27.19 -44.99 4.63
N GLN A 362 28.38 -45.42 4.13
CA GLN A 362 28.71 -46.84 3.99
C GLN A 362 28.85 -47.54 5.35
N ASN A 363 29.37 -46.83 6.36
CA ASN A 363 29.56 -47.34 7.72
C ASN A 363 28.29 -47.25 8.58
N GLY A 364 27.14 -46.90 8.04
CA GLY A 364 25.87 -46.84 8.76
C GLY A 364 25.77 -45.71 9.79
N VAL A 365 26.68 -44.74 9.74
CA VAL A 365 26.64 -43.55 10.60
C VAL A 365 25.59 -42.63 10.00
N SER A 366 24.38 -42.73 10.51
CA SER A 366 23.29 -41.82 10.16
C SER A 366 23.57 -40.43 10.77
N ASN A 367 24.11 -39.54 9.96
CA ASN A 367 24.06 -38.11 10.29
C ASN A 367 22.58 -37.70 10.17
N SER A 368 21.90 -37.58 11.31
CA SER A 368 20.54 -37.01 11.38
C SER A 368 20.53 -35.67 10.64
N ASP A 369 19.60 -35.50 9.70
CA ASP A 369 19.35 -34.27 8.95
C ASP A 369 18.91 -33.12 9.88
N LYS A 370 19.91 -32.56 10.59
CA LYS A 370 19.74 -31.24 11.21
C LYS A 370 20.29 -30.21 10.22
N THR A 371 19.42 -29.70 9.40
CA THR A 371 19.68 -28.50 8.60
C THR A 371 19.98 -27.33 9.54
N VAL A 372 21.01 -26.53 9.22
CA VAL A 372 21.36 -25.31 9.98
C VAL A 372 20.20 -24.29 10.01
N ALA A 373 19.21 -24.47 9.15
CA ALA A 373 17.95 -23.73 9.16
C ALA A 373 17.17 -23.82 10.49
N ASP A 374 17.33 -24.92 11.26
CA ASP A 374 16.66 -25.09 12.55
C ASP A 374 17.33 -24.35 13.71
N ASN A 375 18.53 -23.83 13.56
CA ASN A 375 19.30 -23.20 14.65
C ASN A 375 19.47 -21.68 14.54
N LYS A 376 19.07 -21.03 13.46
CA LYS A 376 18.94 -19.57 13.43
C LYS A 376 17.49 -19.19 13.66
N LYS A 377 17.12 -18.92 14.92
CA LYS A 377 16.04 -18.01 15.26
C LYS A 377 16.44 -16.61 14.74
N SER A 378 16.36 -16.41 13.44
CA SER A 378 16.42 -15.11 12.82
C SER A 378 15.01 -14.81 12.32
N ASN A 379 14.49 -13.70 12.76
CA ASN A 379 13.30 -12.99 12.31
C ASN A 379 12.57 -13.69 11.14
N LYS A 380 11.47 -14.38 11.46
CA LYS A 380 10.54 -14.90 10.48
C LYS A 380 10.06 -13.74 9.60
N LYS A 381 10.71 -13.53 8.46
CA LYS A 381 9.95 -13.11 7.29
C LYS A 381 9.02 -14.28 6.99
N GLU A 382 7.73 -14.04 6.97
CA GLU A 382 6.73 -15.03 6.57
C GLU A 382 7.21 -15.68 5.27
N GLU A 383 7.37 -17.02 5.32
CA GLU A 383 7.67 -17.82 4.14
C GLU A 383 6.55 -17.52 3.13
N THR A 384 6.89 -17.03 1.95
CA THR A 384 5.95 -16.92 0.84
C THR A 384 5.20 -18.24 0.67
N LYS A 385 3.89 -18.20 0.79
CA LYS A 385 2.99 -19.37 0.87
C LYS A 385 3.04 -20.32 -0.35
N THR A 386 3.82 -19.99 -1.37
CA THR A 386 3.86 -20.65 -2.67
C THR A 386 4.85 -21.82 -2.78
N ARG A 387 5.79 -21.97 -1.84
CA ARG A 387 6.77 -23.09 -1.91
C ARG A 387 6.30 -24.30 -1.12
N LYS A 388 6.01 -25.38 -1.85
CA LYS A 388 5.76 -26.72 -1.27
C LYS A 388 7.01 -27.22 -0.53
N LYS A 389 6.82 -28.10 0.48
CA LYS A 389 7.92 -28.77 1.19
C LYS A 389 8.94 -29.45 0.24
N SER A 390 8.49 -29.88 -0.96
CA SER A 390 9.33 -30.45 -2.01
C SER A 390 10.40 -29.51 -2.53
N ASP A 391 10.19 -28.18 -2.46
CA ASP A 391 11.14 -27.18 -2.99
C ASP A 391 12.29 -26.93 -2.01
N LYS A 392 12.21 -27.46 -0.79
CA LYS A 392 13.29 -27.45 0.20
C LYS A 392 14.31 -28.55 -0.03
N ASP A 393 14.01 -29.54 -0.89
CA ASP A 393 14.96 -30.60 -1.26
C ASP A 393 15.81 -30.20 -2.46
N MET A 394 17.05 -29.79 -2.21
CA MET A 394 18.03 -29.40 -3.22
C MET A 394 18.29 -30.45 -4.30
N ASN A 395 17.93 -31.72 -4.09
CA ASN A 395 18.08 -32.77 -5.12
C ASN A 395 17.09 -32.55 -6.29
N ASN A 396 16.07 -31.74 -6.13
CA ASN A 396 15.08 -31.42 -7.15
C ASN A 396 15.48 -30.20 -8.04
N TYR A 397 16.71 -29.70 -7.98
CA TYR A 397 17.17 -28.50 -8.69
C TYR A 397 16.94 -28.50 -10.22
N ARG A 398 16.79 -29.68 -10.84
CA ARG A 398 16.47 -29.84 -12.28
C ARG A 398 14.98 -30.05 -12.56
N LYS A 399 14.13 -30.07 -11.53
CA LYS A 399 12.71 -30.36 -11.70
C LYS A 399 11.98 -29.12 -12.17
N ILE A 400 11.23 -29.24 -13.28
CA ILE A 400 10.33 -28.21 -13.75
C ILE A 400 9.13 -28.10 -12.79
N VAL A 401 8.74 -26.87 -12.47
CA VAL A 401 7.72 -26.56 -11.47
C VAL A 401 6.36 -26.35 -12.14
N ILE A 402 5.30 -26.91 -11.54
CA ILE A 402 3.91 -26.66 -11.95
C ILE A 402 3.50 -25.28 -11.44
N ALA A 403 2.99 -24.41 -12.33
CA ALA A 403 2.49 -23.10 -11.97
C ALA A 403 1.09 -23.19 -11.33
N ASP A 404 0.83 -22.33 -10.37
CA ASP A 404 -0.50 -22.14 -9.84
C ASP A 404 -1.41 -21.49 -10.90
N ASN A 405 -2.72 -21.75 -10.82
CA ASN A 405 -3.71 -21.19 -11.74
C ASN A 405 -4.13 -19.78 -11.29
N SER A 406 -3.18 -18.87 -11.20
CA SER A 406 -3.42 -17.47 -10.84
C SER A 406 -3.48 -16.59 -12.08
N GLU A 407 -4.52 -15.77 -12.17
CA GLU A 407 -4.60 -14.72 -13.18
C GLU A 407 -3.81 -13.49 -12.71
N VAL A 408 -3.09 -12.87 -13.64
CA VAL A 408 -2.50 -11.54 -13.39
C VAL A 408 -3.64 -10.55 -13.30
N GLU A 409 -3.83 -9.94 -12.13
CA GLU A 409 -4.78 -8.86 -11.97
C GLU A 409 -4.47 -7.74 -12.97
N GLN A 410 -5.39 -7.51 -13.89
CA GLN A 410 -5.25 -6.41 -14.84
C GLN A 410 -5.36 -5.09 -14.09
N LYS A 411 -4.28 -4.32 -14.11
CA LYS A 411 -4.32 -2.91 -13.71
C LYS A 411 -5.10 -2.11 -14.77
N TYR A 412 -6.42 -2.10 -14.68
CA TYR A 412 -7.22 -1.20 -15.50
C TYR A 412 -6.91 0.24 -15.10
N LYS A 413 -6.41 1.03 -16.05
CA LYS A 413 -6.51 2.48 -15.96
C LYS A 413 -7.99 2.82 -16.20
N SER A 414 -8.72 3.10 -15.16
CA SER A 414 -10.07 3.65 -15.26
C SER A 414 -9.99 5.16 -15.10
N ASP A 415 -10.51 5.91 -16.04
CA ASP A 415 -10.66 7.37 -15.97
C ASP A 415 -11.88 7.77 -15.11
N ILE A 416 -12.46 6.83 -14.36
CA ILE A 416 -13.62 7.07 -13.51
C ILE A 416 -13.18 7.90 -12.31
N ARG A 417 -13.84 9.03 -12.12
CA ARG A 417 -13.64 9.95 -11.00
C ARG A 417 -13.85 9.25 -9.65
N GLY A 418 -12.95 9.49 -8.70
CA GLY A 418 -13.03 8.90 -7.35
C GLY A 418 -12.49 7.48 -7.23
N ARG A 419 -12.05 6.86 -8.32
CA ARG A 419 -11.39 5.55 -8.29
C ARG A 419 -9.89 5.72 -8.09
N VAL A 420 -9.38 5.21 -6.99
CA VAL A 420 -7.95 5.29 -6.65
C VAL A 420 -7.18 4.21 -7.40
N GLN A 421 -6.25 4.62 -8.28
CA GLN A 421 -5.54 3.68 -9.17
C GLN A 421 -4.03 3.77 -9.12
N ASP A 422 -3.48 4.92 -8.70
CA ASP A 422 -2.04 5.14 -8.72
C ASP A 422 -1.40 4.64 -7.42
N ARG A 423 -0.59 3.57 -7.55
CA ARG A 423 0.18 2.98 -6.44
C ARG A 423 1.55 3.65 -6.26
N ASN A 424 2.00 4.41 -7.26
CA ASN A 424 3.33 5.03 -7.28
C ASN A 424 3.32 6.50 -6.85
N VAL A 425 2.30 6.93 -6.10
CA VAL A 425 2.23 8.29 -5.58
C VAL A 425 3.41 8.57 -4.65
N ASN A 426 4.06 9.70 -4.87
CA ASN A 426 5.10 10.18 -3.98
C ASN A 426 4.48 10.53 -2.63
N ILE A 427 4.86 9.81 -1.57
CA ILE A 427 4.30 10.01 -0.22
C ILE A 427 4.89 11.30 0.33
N LYS A 428 4.06 12.36 0.36
CA LYS A 428 4.41 13.64 0.98
C LYS A 428 3.38 13.96 2.07
N MET A 429 3.84 14.53 3.15
CA MET A 429 2.97 15.08 4.19
C MET A 429 2.15 16.25 3.62
N GLU A 430 0.92 16.41 4.11
CA GLU A 430 0.12 17.59 3.81
C GLU A 430 0.84 18.84 4.34
N PRO A 431 0.82 19.95 3.58
CA PRO A 431 1.60 21.16 3.91
C PRO A 431 1.17 21.83 5.22
N MET A 432 2.03 22.69 5.74
CA MET A 432 1.72 23.60 6.86
C MET A 432 0.64 24.61 6.46
N TYR A 433 -0.18 25.00 7.44
CA TYR A 433 -1.18 26.07 7.25
C TYR A 433 -0.55 27.44 7.23
N ALA A 434 -1.07 28.29 6.36
CA ALA A 434 -0.70 29.68 6.20
C ALA A 434 -1.91 30.61 6.46
N LEU A 435 -1.62 31.87 6.75
CA LEU A 435 -2.56 32.97 6.63
C LEU A 435 -2.28 33.70 5.31
N THR A 436 -3.19 33.66 4.35
CA THR A 436 -2.96 34.20 3.01
C THR A 436 -4.24 34.80 2.41
N TYR A 437 -4.10 35.63 1.39
CA TYR A 437 -5.21 36.27 0.68
C TYR A 437 -5.82 35.40 -0.44
N TYR A 438 -5.19 34.27 -0.75
CA TYR A 438 -5.61 33.39 -1.85
C TYR A 438 -5.62 31.94 -1.42
N GLU A 439 -6.70 31.27 -1.78
CA GLU A 439 -6.89 29.85 -1.55
C GLU A 439 -7.17 29.15 -2.86
N LYS A 440 -6.54 27.99 -3.09
CA LYS A 440 -6.81 27.15 -4.25
C LYS A 440 -8.14 26.43 -4.05
N MET A 441 -9.06 26.56 -4.99
CA MET A 441 -10.31 25.82 -4.97
C MET A 441 -10.05 24.32 -5.11
N SER A 442 -10.63 23.53 -4.23
CA SER A 442 -10.58 22.06 -4.30
C SER A 442 -11.84 21.51 -4.95
N ASP A 443 -11.71 20.48 -5.77
CA ASP A 443 -12.83 19.75 -6.35
C ASP A 443 -13.66 19.00 -5.29
N VAL A 444 -13.03 18.63 -4.18
CA VAL A 444 -13.66 18.01 -3.02
C VAL A 444 -13.98 19.11 -2.00
N LYS A 445 -15.21 19.18 -1.55
CA LYS A 445 -15.62 20.16 -0.55
C LYS A 445 -14.93 19.84 0.77
N ARG A 446 -13.89 20.59 1.11
CA ARG A 446 -13.21 20.54 2.40
C ARG A 446 -13.91 21.43 3.42
N THR A 447 -13.66 21.17 4.70
CA THR A 447 -14.18 21.98 5.81
C THR A 447 -13.63 23.40 5.70
N VAL A 448 -14.49 24.41 5.82
CA VAL A 448 -14.04 25.81 5.84
C VAL A 448 -13.31 26.04 7.14
N HIS A 449 -12.04 26.43 7.04
CA HIS A 449 -11.21 26.75 8.19
C HIS A 449 -11.61 28.10 8.76
N TYR A 450 -12.05 28.09 10.02
CA TYR A 450 -12.51 29.27 10.74
C TYR A 450 -11.82 29.42 12.08
N TYR A 451 -11.39 30.64 12.39
CA TYR A 451 -10.97 31.01 13.72
C TYR A 451 -11.41 32.44 14.03
N LYS A 452 -12.07 32.63 15.17
CA LYS A 452 -12.75 33.87 15.51
C LYS A 452 -11.84 35.11 15.43
N TYR A 453 -10.63 35.03 15.98
CA TYR A 453 -9.68 36.14 15.98
C TYR A 453 -9.30 36.58 14.55
N ILE A 454 -9.10 35.65 13.63
CA ILE A 454 -8.78 35.96 12.22
C ILE A 454 -9.99 36.56 11.52
N ASP A 455 -11.21 36.12 11.84
CA ASP A 455 -12.43 36.75 11.30
C ASP A 455 -12.65 38.15 11.86
N ASP A 456 -12.36 38.39 13.13
CA ASP A 456 -12.41 39.74 13.74
C ASP A 456 -11.36 40.68 13.11
N LEU A 457 -10.14 40.16 12.82
CA LEU A 457 -9.10 40.90 12.08
C LEU A 457 -9.56 41.26 10.66
N ASN A 458 -10.23 40.35 9.97
CA ASN A 458 -10.83 40.60 8.66
C ASN A 458 -11.91 41.69 8.71
N ARG A 459 -12.74 41.72 9.77
CA ARG A 459 -13.78 42.73 9.96
C ARG A 459 -13.25 44.10 10.32
N ALA A 460 -12.07 44.17 10.93
CA ALA A 460 -11.45 45.44 11.29
C ALA A 460 -11.05 46.30 10.07
N GLY A 461 -11.02 45.74 8.88
CA GLY A 461 -10.76 46.44 7.62
C GLY A 461 -9.38 47.02 7.46
N VAL A 462 -8.39 46.52 8.23
CA VAL A 462 -6.99 46.91 8.18
C VAL A 462 -6.22 46.23 7.05
N LEU A 463 -6.71 45.03 6.65
CA LEU A 463 -6.08 44.22 5.61
C LEU A 463 -6.66 44.57 4.23
N PRO A 464 -5.86 44.54 3.15
CA PRO A 464 -6.29 44.91 1.80
C PRO A 464 -7.30 43.87 1.22
N LYS A 465 -7.26 42.64 1.69
CA LYS A 465 -8.15 41.56 1.28
C LYS A 465 -8.49 40.67 2.49
N ARG A 466 -9.48 39.81 2.32
CA ARG A 466 -9.83 38.80 3.32
C ARG A 466 -8.68 37.79 3.47
N LEU A 467 -8.34 37.51 4.71
CA LEU A 467 -7.34 36.54 5.11
C LEU A 467 -7.99 35.17 5.29
N TYR A 468 -7.44 34.15 4.67
CA TYR A 468 -7.83 32.75 4.78
C TYR A 468 -6.82 31.97 5.59
N ILE A 469 -7.29 30.94 6.29
CA ILE A 469 -6.46 29.94 6.93
C ILE A 469 -6.46 28.73 5.99
N THR A 470 -5.34 28.45 5.32
CA THR A 470 -5.30 27.37 4.33
C THR A 470 -3.91 26.74 4.24
N ASN A 471 -3.87 25.46 3.87
CA ASN A 471 -2.64 24.76 3.45
C ASN A 471 -2.59 24.59 1.91
N MET A 472 -3.60 25.14 1.21
CA MET A 472 -3.73 25.09 -0.25
C MET A 472 -3.51 26.48 -0.86
N GLU A 473 -2.25 26.87 -0.97
CA GLU A 473 -1.89 28.15 -1.56
C GLU A 473 -2.12 28.14 -3.07
N SER A 474 -2.67 29.23 -3.59
CA SER A 474 -2.85 29.42 -5.02
C SER A 474 -1.65 30.18 -5.60
N PRO A 475 -1.05 29.70 -6.70
CA PRO A 475 -0.03 30.50 -7.39
C PRO A 475 -0.65 31.82 -7.87
N LEU A 476 0.11 32.91 -7.73
CA LEU A 476 -0.35 34.23 -8.16
C LEU A 476 -0.29 34.35 -9.68
N THR A 477 -1.26 35.07 -10.24
CA THR A 477 -1.18 35.57 -11.62
C THR A 477 -0.21 36.76 -11.70
N GLU A 478 0.26 37.06 -12.90
CA GLU A 478 1.17 38.20 -13.12
C GLU A 478 0.56 39.57 -12.65
N GLU A 479 -0.75 39.71 -12.84
CA GLU A 479 -1.47 40.91 -12.36
C GLU A 479 -1.53 40.97 -10.83
N GLN A 480 -1.71 39.82 -10.17
CA GLN A 480 -1.71 39.75 -8.70
C GLN A 480 -0.30 40.05 -8.15
N VAL A 481 0.75 39.57 -8.78
CA VAL A 481 2.12 39.89 -8.40
C VAL A 481 2.35 41.39 -8.47
N LYS A 482 2.00 42.06 -9.58
CA LYS A 482 2.10 43.51 -9.74
C LYS A 482 1.27 44.27 -8.69
N PHE A 483 0.07 43.75 -8.36
CA PHE A 483 -0.76 44.33 -7.33
C PHE A 483 -0.10 44.30 -5.94
N HIS A 484 0.52 43.18 -5.57
CA HIS A 484 1.21 43.06 -4.27
C HIS A 484 2.45 43.91 -4.18
N PHE A 485 3.22 44.14 -5.27
CA PHE A 485 4.29 45.10 -5.30
C PHE A 485 3.77 46.54 -5.05
N ALA A 486 2.66 46.95 -5.66
CA ALA A 486 2.03 48.23 -5.40
C ALA A 486 1.52 48.38 -3.95
N LEU A 487 1.03 47.29 -3.34
CA LEU A 487 0.64 47.27 -1.92
C LEU A 487 1.85 47.41 -0.99
N ILE A 488 2.99 46.80 -1.30
CA ILE A 488 4.24 46.98 -0.56
C ILE A 488 4.64 48.46 -0.49
N ASP A 489 4.58 49.18 -1.60
CA ASP A 489 4.84 50.60 -1.64
C ASP A 489 3.82 51.41 -0.81
N THR A 490 2.54 51.04 -0.90
CA THR A 490 1.47 51.67 -0.14
C THR A 490 1.66 51.48 1.37
N HIS A 491 1.91 50.21 1.80
CA HIS A 491 2.17 49.88 3.20
C HIS A 491 3.48 50.55 3.71
N THR A 492 4.48 50.66 2.86
CA THR A 492 5.73 51.37 3.19
C THR A 492 5.45 52.83 3.56
N SER A 493 4.64 53.52 2.79
CA SER A 493 4.17 54.88 3.09
C SER A 493 3.33 54.94 4.36
N ALA A 494 2.42 53.99 4.54
CA ALA A 494 1.57 53.93 5.74
C ALA A 494 2.37 53.65 7.04
N ILE A 495 3.44 52.87 6.97
CA ILE A 495 4.37 52.64 8.09
C ILE A 495 5.11 53.93 8.51
N VAL A 496 5.42 54.78 7.56
CA VAL A 496 6.05 56.10 7.88
C VAL A 496 5.05 56.97 8.64
N GLU A 497 3.79 56.94 8.26
CA GLU A 497 2.72 57.70 8.93
C GLU A 497 2.31 57.11 10.28
N ASN A 498 2.32 55.78 10.41
CA ASN A 498 1.91 55.05 11.60
C ASN A 498 2.95 54.00 12.02
N PRO A 499 4.14 54.40 12.50
CA PRO A 499 5.23 53.45 12.72
C PRO A 499 5.01 52.46 13.85
N GLN A 500 4.02 52.68 14.71
CA GLN A 500 3.69 51.85 15.86
C GLN A 500 2.53 50.86 15.60
N ASP A 501 1.98 50.83 14.40
CA ASP A 501 0.91 49.84 14.08
C ASP A 501 1.51 48.53 13.58
N ALA A 502 1.49 47.51 14.44
CA ALA A 502 1.95 46.15 14.13
C ALA A 502 1.20 45.53 12.95
N ARG A 503 -0.07 45.87 12.75
CA ARG A 503 -0.94 45.26 11.72
C ARG A 503 -0.57 45.71 10.30
N ILE A 504 -0.07 46.96 10.14
CA ILE A 504 0.37 47.44 8.83
C ILE A 504 1.68 46.71 8.43
N ARG A 505 2.58 46.49 9.39
CA ARG A 505 3.79 45.68 9.14
C ARG A 505 3.44 44.24 8.81
N PHE A 506 2.51 43.66 9.54
CA PHE A 506 2.02 42.31 9.26
C PHE A 506 1.41 42.23 7.84
N SER A 507 0.61 43.22 7.42
CA SER A 507 0.04 43.27 6.08
C SER A 507 1.12 43.32 5.01
N ARG A 508 2.15 44.17 5.17
CA ARG A 508 3.28 44.26 4.23
C ARG A 508 4.10 42.97 4.21
N ALA A 509 4.27 42.32 5.35
CA ALA A 509 4.94 41.02 5.45
C ALA A 509 4.22 39.93 4.66
N LEU A 510 2.87 39.92 4.66
CA LEU A 510 2.09 39.02 3.83
C LEU A 510 2.27 39.31 2.33
N ASP A 511 2.35 40.57 1.94
CA ASP A 511 2.63 40.94 0.55
C ASP A 511 4.03 40.48 0.12
N PHE A 512 5.06 40.67 0.94
CA PHE A 512 6.42 40.13 0.71
C PHE A 512 6.42 38.60 0.62
N TYR A 513 5.69 37.92 1.50
CA TYR A 513 5.54 36.47 1.45
C TYR A 513 4.95 35.99 0.12
N LEU A 514 3.91 36.66 -0.37
CA LEU A 514 3.24 36.33 -1.61
C LEU A 514 4.09 36.52 -2.85
N VAL A 515 4.98 37.54 -2.84
CA VAL A 515 5.97 37.74 -3.93
C VAL A 515 7.26 36.96 -3.70
N GLN A 516 7.30 36.08 -2.70
CA GLN A 516 8.43 35.20 -2.35
C GLN A 516 9.69 35.93 -1.84
N ASP A 517 9.57 37.18 -1.39
CA ASP A 517 10.63 37.85 -0.62
C ASP A 517 10.53 37.47 0.85
N PHE A 518 11.03 36.25 1.15
CA PHE A 518 10.97 35.70 2.50
C PHE A 518 11.80 36.48 3.53
N ALA A 519 12.89 37.08 3.11
CA ALA A 519 13.78 37.86 4.00
C ALA A 519 13.08 39.10 4.52
N SER A 520 12.51 39.91 3.64
CA SER A 520 11.76 41.13 4.00
C SER A 520 10.48 40.79 4.79
N SER A 521 9.83 39.68 4.45
CA SER A 521 8.68 39.17 5.20
C SER A 521 9.03 38.85 6.65
N VAL A 522 10.13 38.10 6.91
CA VAL A 522 10.61 37.78 8.28
C VAL A 522 10.99 39.02 9.07
N GLU A 523 11.61 40.03 8.42
CA GLU A 523 11.96 41.29 9.06
C GLU A 523 10.71 42.02 9.55
N ASP A 524 9.72 42.23 8.67
CA ASP A 524 8.47 42.91 9.03
C ASP A 524 7.68 42.17 10.09
N LEU A 525 7.59 40.82 10.03
CA LEU A 525 6.97 40.03 11.06
C LEU A 525 7.67 40.16 12.41
N THR A 526 9.00 40.26 12.40
CA THR A 526 9.82 40.50 13.61
C THR A 526 9.51 41.87 14.19
N GLN A 527 9.43 42.90 13.36
CA GLN A 527 9.05 44.24 13.81
C GLN A 527 7.62 44.30 14.33
N ALA A 528 6.68 43.60 13.68
CA ALA A 528 5.29 43.52 14.16
C ALA A 528 5.20 42.87 15.56
N ILE A 529 5.99 41.83 15.82
CA ILE A 529 6.07 41.17 17.13
C ILE A 529 6.70 42.10 18.18
N LEU A 530 7.70 42.87 17.84
CA LEU A 530 8.31 43.86 18.74
C LEU A 530 7.34 45.00 19.14
N LEU A 531 6.39 45.32 18.25
CA LEU A 531 5.37 46.35 18.50
C LEU A 531 4.19 45.83 19.28
N ASP A 532 3.82 44.56 19.06
CA ASP A 532 2.73 43.90 19.77
C ASP A 532 3.10 42.42 20.02
N ASP A 533 3.61 42.15 21.21
CA ASP A 533 4.05 40.79 21.64
C ASP A 533 2.91 39.80 21.81
N LYS A 534 1.65 40.25 21.78
CA LYS A 534 0.44 39.43 21.84
C LYS A 534 -0.18 39.13 20.48
N PHE A 535 0.38 39.73 19.43
CA PHE A 535 -0.13 39.54 18.07
C PHE A 535 0.28 38.20 17.48
N PHE A 536 -0.35 37.10 17.95
CA PHE A 536 0.00 35.74 17.56
C PHE A 536 0.05 35.46 16.05
N PRO A 537 -0.75 36.14 15.15
CA PRO A 537 -0.66 35.92 13.71
C PRO A 537 0.73 36.20 13.14
N ALA A 538 1.47 37.18 13.71
CA ALA A 538 2.81 37.48 13.28
C ALA A 538 3.80 36.34 13.63
N TYR A 539 3.73 35.78 14.82
CA TYR A 539 4.52 34.59 15.18
C TYR A 539 4.19 33.38 14.27
N PHE A 540 2.90 33.14 14.06
CA PHE A 540 2.44 32.02 13.22
C PHE A 540 2.98 32.14 11.79
N MET A 541 2.87 33.31 11.17
CA MET A 541 3.40 33.53 9.82
C MET A 541 4.91 33.53 9.80
N ARG A 542 5.60 34.07 10.82
CA ARG A 542 7.06 34.06 10.86
C ARG A 542 7.61 32.64 10.92
N SER A 543 6.99 31.75 11.68
CA SER A 543 7.35 30.34 11.72
C SER A 543 7.25 29.68 10.35
N LEU A 544 6.14 29.92 9.62
CA LEU A 544 5.93 29.38 8.27
C LEU A 544 6.93 29.94 7.27
N VAL A 545 7.11 31.27 7.23
CA VAL A 545 8.00 31.93 6.25
C VAL A 545 9.45 31.48 6.45
N ARG A 546 9.92 31.35 7.68
CA ARG A 546 11.23 30.75 7.98
C ARG A 546 11.37 29.32 7.51
N CYS A 547 10.34 28.50 7.74
CA CYS A 547 10.35 27.11 7.27
C CYS A 547 10.49 27.05 5.74
N LYS A 548 9.73 27.88 5.01
CA LYS A 548 9.83 27.96 3.55
C LYS A 548 11.20 28.50 3.07
N GLN A 549 11.76 29.47 3.77
CA GLN A 549 13.10 29.97 3.48
C GLN A 549 14.15 28.87 3.59
N LEU A 550 14.09 28.04 4.63
CA LEU A 550 14.97 26.89 4.82
C LEU A 550 14.76 25.82 3.73
N GLU A 551 13.52 25.55 3.35
CA GLU A 551 13.21 24.61 2.26
C GLU A 551 13.77 25.12 0.91
N TYR A 552 13.62 26.40 0.63
CA TYR A 552 14.16 27.02 -0.59
C TYR A 552 15.68 26.93 -0.64
N GLN A 553 16.38 27.25 0.45
CA GLN A 553 17.83 27.12 0.55
C GLN A 553 18.29 25.68 0.32
N LYS A 554 17.60 24.68 0.90
CA LYS A 554 17.88 23.25 0.63
C LYS A 554 17.74 22.90 -0.84
N ALA A 555 16.70 23.39 -1.49
CA ALA A 555 16.45 23.12 -2.91
C ALA A 555 17.53 23.76 -3.80
N GLU A 556 17.96 24.97 -3.51
CA GLU A 556 19.07 25.66 -4.24
C GLU A 556 20.39 24.90 -4.09
N GLU A 557 20.73 24.44 -2.87
CA GLU A 557 21.93 23.65 -2.62
C GLU A 557 21.91 22.31 -3.36
N ALA A 558 20.74 21.61 -3.36
CA ALA A 558 20.58 20.37 -4.10
C ALA A 558 20.72 20.56 -5.61
N ASN A 559 20.19 21.66 -6.15
CA ASN A 559 20.31 22.00 -7.57
C ASN A 559 21.75 22.41 -7.94
N ALA A 560 22.43 23.15 -7.09
CA ALA A 560 23.85 23.53 -7.28
C ALA A 560 24.76 22.29 -7.25
N ALA A 561 24.47 21.34 -6.37
CA ALA A 561 25.20 20.06 -6.30
C ALA A 561 25.00 19.17 -7.53
N SER A 562 23.80 19.21 -8.15
CA SER A 562 23.49 18.43 -9.36
C SER A 562 24.00 19.09 -10.65
N ALA A 563 24.22 20.40 -10.66
CA ALA A 563 24.66 21.17 -11.83
C ALA A 563 26.19 21.24 -11.99
N ALA A 564 26.99 20.71 -11.05
CA ALA A 564 28.44 20.72 -11.14
C ALA A 564 28.94 19.69 -12.18
N PRO A 565 29.41 20.13 -13.39
CA PRO A 565 29.99 19.19 -14.35
C PRO A 565 31.37 18.79 -13.85
N GLY A 566 31.58 17.46 -13.73
CA GLY A 566 32.87 16.79 -13.62
C GLY A 566 33.94 17.53 -12.82
N THR A 567 33.95 17.41 -11.50
CA THR A 567 35.05 17.90 -10.65
C THR A 567 36.34 17.17 -11.02
N LEU A 568 37.34 17.94 -11.47
CA LEU A 568 38.73 17.51 -11.56
C LEU A 568 39.21 17.03 -10.18
N PRO A 569 40.01 15.94 -10.11
CA PRO A 569 40.53 15.47 -8.83
C PRO A 569 41.38 16.54 -8.15
N GLY A 570 40.94 17.03 -7.00
CA GLY A 570 41.71 18.02 -6.19
C GLY A 570 41.01 19.32 -5.82
N ILE A 571 39.77 19.56 -6.29
CA ILE A 571 38.99 20.73 -5.84
C ILE A 571 37.93 20.20 -4.85
N SER A 572 38.05 20.62 -3.59
CA SER A 572 37.09 20.34 -2.55
C SER A 572 35.73 20.89 -2.97
N ALA A 573 34.68 20.05 -2.91
CA ALA A 573 33.30 20.52 -3.02
C ALA A 573 33.07 21.67 -2.00
N PRO A 574 32.28 22.70 -2.33
CA PRO A 574 31.94 23.73 -1.36
C PRO A 574 31.34 23.04 -0.11
N PRO A 575 31.61 23.58 1.09
CA PRO A 575 31.13 23.01 2.32
C PRO A 575 29.61 22.84 2.21
N LYS A 576 29.12 21.63 2.46
CA LYS A 576 27.68 21.39 2.62
C LYS A 576 27.22 22.32 3.74
N SER A 577 26.38 23.31 3.42
CA SER A 577 25.69 24.06 4.45
C SER A 577 24.77 23.05 5.16
N GLU A 578 25.13 22.68 6.35
CA GLU A 578 24.28 21.90 7.22
C GLU A 578 23.22 22.84 7.78
N ILE A 579 22.05 22.95 7.10
CA ILE A 579 20.87 23.49 7.74
C ILE A 579 20.66 22.63 8.98
N SER A 580 21.02 23.18 10.13
CA SER A 580 21.08 22.45 11.38
C SER A 580 19.68 22.31 12.00
N ALA A 581 19.51 21.36 12.92
CA ALA A 581 18.30 21.28 13.74
C ALA A 581 18.01 22.59 14.50
N LEU A 582 19.08 23.39 14.79
CA LEU A 582 18.98 24.70 15.44
C LEU A 582 18.14 25.70 14.63
N ASP A 583 18.19 25.66 13.29
CA ASP A 583 17.42 26.59 12.45
C ASP A 583 15.91 26.38 12.60
N TYR A 584 15.50 25.14 12.88
CA TYR A 584 14.11 24.80 13.17
C TYR A 584 13.69 25.07 14.62
N ASP A 585 14.63 25.23 15.57
CA ASP A 585 14.30 25.58 16.95
C ASP A 585 13.66 26.98 17.04
N ILE A 586 14.08 27.91 16.19
CA ILE A 586 13.46 29.25 16.10
C ILE A 586 12.01 29.12 15.57
N VAL A 587 11.79 28.26 14.56
CA VAL A 587 10.45 27.98 14.02
C VAL A 587 9.55 27.38 15.10
N LYS A 588 10.05 26.40 15.87
CA LYS A 588 9.34 25.82 17.03
C LYS A 588 9.00 26.86 18.08
N SER A 589 9.98 27.69 18.46
CA SER A 589 9.79 28.73 19.47
C SER A 589 8.67 29.71 19.09
N ASP A 590 8.57 30.11 17.83
CA ASP A 590 7.47 30.95 17.35
C ASP A 590 6.11 30.22 17.52
N LEU A 591 6.03 28.93 17.17
CA LEU A 591 4.81 28.13 17.34
C LEU A 591 4.45 27.90 18.81
N ASP A 592 5.45 27.73 19.69
CA ASP A 592 5.24 27.66 21.14
C ASP A 592 4.61 28.96 21.69
N HIS A 593 5.05 30.11 21.18
CA HIS A 593 4.45 31.42 21.53
C HIS A 593 3.01 31.51 21.02
N VAL A 594 2.73 31.06 19.78
CA VAL A 594 1.34 31.02 19.27
C VAL A 594 0.46 30.18 20.16
N ILE A 595 0.91 28.97 20.56
CA ILE A 595 0.14 28.08 21.43
C ILE A 595 -0.08 28.69 22.81
N SER A 596 0.89 29.42 23.34
CA SER A 596 0.73 30.12 24.63
C SER A 596 -0.27 31.25 24.59
N LEU A 597 -0.37 31.99 23.46
CA LEU A 597 -1.26 33.11 23.24
C LEU A 597 -2.68 32.69 22.80
N ALA A 598 -2.76 31.61 22.04
CA ALA A 598 -3.99 31.06 21.46
C ALA A 598 -4.01 29.52 21.57
N PRO A 599 -4.26 28.95 22.77
CA PRO A 599 -4.16 27.50 23.01
C PRO A 599 -5.24 26.67 22.29
N ASP A 600 -6.28 27.31 21.75
CA ASP A 600 -7.33 26.71 20.94
C ASP A 600 -7.11 26.89 19.42
N PHE A 601 -6.00 27.53 19.00
CA PHE A 601 -5.66 27.70 17.60
C PHE A 601 -5.01 26.40 17.04
N VAL A 602 -5.84 25.50 16.56
CA VAL A 602 -5.50 24.14 16.14
C VAL A 602 -4.33 24.06 15.15
N TYR A 603 -4.20 25.06 14.27
CA TYR A 603 -3.20 25.08 13.20
C TYR A 603 -1.76 25.27 13.72
N ALA A 604 -1.59 25.84 14.93
CA ALA A 604 -0.27 25.96 15.52
C ALA A 604 0.26 24.60 15.96
N TYR A 605 -0.55 23.76 16.58
CA TYR A 605 -0.18 22.38 16.92
C TYR A 605 0.14 21.57 15.66
N TYR A 606 -0.72 21.68 14.63
CA TYR A 606 -0.50 20.99 13.36
C TYR A 606 0.82 21.40 12.70
N ASN A 607 1.11 22.70 12.61
CA ASN A 607 2.35 23.19 12.01
C ASN A 607 3.57 22.78 12.83
N ARG A 608 3.49 22.82 14.19
CA ARG A 608 4.60 22.37 15.05
C ARG A 608 4.83 20.86 14.91
N ALA A 609 3.78 20.07 14.79
CA ALA A 609 3.87 18.64 14.50
C ALA A 609 4.57 18.37 13.17
N ASN A 610 4.25 19.14 12.11
CA ASN A 610 4.92 19.00 10.82
C ASN A 610 6.43 19.27 10.95
N VAL A 611 6.83 20.34 11.67
CA VAL A 611 8.24 20.65 11.93
C VAL A 611 8.93 19.54 12.72
N LEU A 612 8.30 19.02 13.78
CA LEU A 612 8.82 17.91 14.58
C LEU A 612 8.99 16.63 13.73
N ALA A 613 8.04 16.34 12.85
CA ALA A 613 8.13 15.19 11.94
C ALA A 613 9.28 15.35 10.93
N MET A 614 9.51 16.56 10.41
CA MET A 614 10.66 16.89 9.55
C MET A 614 11.99 16.67 10.29
N LEU A 615 12.04 16.97 11.57
CA LEU A 615 13.19 16.71 12.46
C LEU A 615 13.29 15.23 12.91
N LYS A 616 12.36 14.38 12.50
CA LYS A 616 12.23 12.96 12.88
C LYS A 616 11.92 12.73 14.35
N ASP A 617 11.49 13.75 15.08
CA ASP A 617 10.91 13.60 16.43
C ASP A 617 9.44 13.17 16.30
N TYR A 618 9.26 11.95 15.81
CA TYR A 618 7.93 11.41 15.52
C TYR A 618 7.02 11.30 16.75
N ARG A 619 7.58 11.09 17.94
CA ARG A 619 6.78 10.97 19.18
C ARG A 619 6.19 12.30 19.58
N ALA A 620 6.98 13.36 19.58
CA ALA A 620 6.50 14.72 19.85
C ALA A 620 5.52 15.19 18.77
N ALA A 621 5.79 14.88 17.50
CA ALA A 621 4.89 15.17 16.38
C ALA A 621 3.50 14.52 16.58
N ILE A 622 3.45 13.23 16.95
CA ILE A 622 2.20 12.53 17.22
C ILE A 622 1.43 13.21 18.34
N ALA A 623 2.08 13.61 19.44
CA ALA A 623 1.42 14.28 20.57
C ALA A 623 0.77 15.61 20.15
N ASP A 624 1.42 16.38 19.27
CA ASP A 624 0.85 17.62 18.73
C ASP A 624 -0.29 17.37 17.75
N TYR A 625 -0.19 16.36 16.87
CA TYR A 625 -1.33 15.95 16.03
C TYR A 625 -2.50 15.46 16.87
N ASP A 626 -2.25 14.71 17.95
CA ASP A 626 -3.29 14.29 18.91
C ASP A 626 -4.03 15.50 19.47
N LYS A 627 -3.29 16.55 19.86
CA LYS A 627 -3.90 17.78 20.35
C LYS A 627 -4.68 18.53 19.28
N ALA A 628 -4.17 18.59 18.06
CA ALA A 628 -4.89 19.17 16.92
C ALA A 628 -6.21 18.42 16.64
N ILE A 629 -6.20 17.09 16.68
CA ILE A 629 -7.38 16.26 16.48
C ILE A 629 -8.36 16.35 17.67
N GLU A 630 -7.86 16.48 18.89
CA GLU A 630 -8.71 16.71 20.08
C GLU A 630 -9.52 18.00 19.92
N LEU A 631 -8.87 19.08 19.44
CA LEU A 631 -9.50 20.39 19.22
C LEU A 631 -10.42 20.40 17.98
N ASN A 632 -10.09 19.62 16.95
CA ASN A 632 -10.90 19.49 15.74
C ASN A 632 -10.92 18.04 15.26
N LYS A 633 -12.00 17.33 15.55
CA LYS A 633 -12.24 15.93 15.18
C LYS A 633 -12.36 15.67 13.67
N GLU A 634 -12.59 16.70 12.87
CA GLU A 634 -12.71 16.64 11.40
C GLU A 634 -11.44 17.16 10.69
N PHE A 635 -10.32 17.24 11.40
CA PHE A 635 -9.08 17.76 10.84
C PHE A 635 -8.36 16.67 10.00
N ALA A 636 -8.78 16.54 8.75
CA ALA A 636 -8.34 15.50 7.82
C ALA A 636 -6.82 15.44 7.66
N GLU A 637 -6.16 16.60 7.51
CA GLU A 637 -4.72 16.71 7.31
C GLU A 637 -3.92 16.27 8.54
N ALA A 638 -4.46 16.50 9.73
CA ALA A 638 -3.82 16.04 10.97
C ALA A 638 -3.86 14.51 11.09
N TYR A 639 -4.99 13.88 10.73
CA TYR A 639 -5.06 12.41 10.63
C TYR A 639 -4.09 11.88 9.59
N PHE A 640 -4.03 12.51 8.42
CA PHE A 640 -3.14 12.06 7.34
C PHE A 640 -1.67 12.09 7.76
N ASN A 641 -1.20 13.23 8.28
CA ASN A 641 0.18 13.40 8.69
C ASN A 641 0.53 12.57 9.92
N ARG A 642 -0.39 12.43 10.90
CA ARG A 642 -0.21 11.51 12.04
C ARG A 642 -0.12 10.07 11.58
N GLY A 643 -0.97 9.67 10.62
CA GLY A 643 -0.95 8.34 10.02
C GLY A 643 0.39 8.01 9.36
N LEU A 644 0.93 8.94 8.57
CA LEU A 644 2.27 8.80 8.00
C LEU A 644 3.35 8.75 9.08
N THR A 645 3.24 9.58 10.12
CA THR A 645 4.21 9.61 11.23
C THR A 645 4.19 8.30 12.01
N HIS A 646 3.03 7.69 12.22
CA HIS A 646 2.90 6.36 12.80
C HIS A 646 3.59 5.29 11.95
N ILE A 647 3.43 5.35 10.62
CA ILE A 647 4.08 4.42 9.69
C ILE A 647 5.61 4.59 9.75
N PHE A 648 6.12 5.82 9.75
CA PHE A 648 7.56 6.07 9.88
C PHE A 648 8.14 5.58 11.22
N LEU A 649 7.32 5.53 12.27
CA LEU A 649 7.68 4.97 13.57
C LEU A 649 7.55 3.43 13.64
N GLY A 650 7.03 2.78 12.57
CA GLY A 650 6.79 1.34 12.50
C GLY A 650 5.45 0.88 13.11
N ASN A 651 4.57 1.81 13.48
CA ASN A 651 3.24 1.51 14.00
C ASN A 651 2.19 1.51 12.91
N ASN A 652 2.25 0.50 12.04
CA ASN A 652 1.39 0.42 10.85
C ASN A 652 -0.10 0.36 11.19
N LYS A 653 -0.48 -0.31 12.29
CA LYS A 653 -1.89 -0.44 12.68
C LYS A 653 -2.55 0.93 12.92
N ASN A 654 -1.93 1.78 13.71
CA ASN A 654 -2.45 3.12 13.99
C ASN A 654 -2.35 4.01 12.74
N GLY A 655 -1.27 3.85 11.95
CA GLY A 655 -1.09 4.56 10.69
C GLY A 655 -2.20 4.27 9.69
N ILE A 656 -2.58 3.02 9.50
CA ILE A 656 -3.69 2.60 8.62
C ILE A 656 -5.02 3.18 9.10
N ALA A 657 -5.31 3.13 10.41
CA ALA A 657 -6.54 3.68 10.96
C ALA A 657 -6.66 5.20 10.73
N ASP A 658 -5.56 5.94 10.93
CA ASP A 658 -5.52 7.37 10.69
C ASP A 658 -5.65 7.72 9.20
N LEU A 659 -4.99 6.97 8.30
CA LEU A 659 -5.12 7.18 6.86
C LEU A 659 -6.54 6.86 6.37
N SER A 660 -7.19 5.81 6.90
CA SER A 660 -8.60 5.54 6.62
C SER A 660 -9.48 6.72 7.01
N LYS A 661 -9.27 7.27 8.22
CA LYS A 661 -10.01 8.44 8.69
C LYS A 661 -9.73 9.70 7.84
N ALA A 662 -8.49 9.93 7.46
CA ALA A 662 -8.12 11.04 6.57
C ALA A 662 -8.79 10.91 5.18
N GLY A 663 -8.81 9.72 4.61
CA GLY A 663 -9.52 9.42 3.35
C GLY A 663 -11.02 9.64 3.47
N GLU A 664 -11.63 9.18 4.56
CA GLU A 664 -13.05 9.42 4.91
C GLU A 664 -13.34 10.92 4.97
N LEU A 665 -12.45 11.73 5.53
CA LEU A 665 -12.58 13.18 5.63
C LEU A 665 -12.21 13.95 4.35
N GLY A 666 -11.80 13.25 3.27
CA GLY A 666 -11.63 13.84 1.94
C GLY A 666 -10.20 13.90 1.40
N ILE A 667 -9.21 13.35 2.10
CA ILE A 667 -7.83 13.24 1.59
C ILE A 667 -7.71 11.99 0.71
N VAL A 668 -7.94 12.15 -0.59
CA VAL A 668 -7.98 11.04 -1.57
C VAL A 668 -6.64 10.29 -1.63
N SER A 669 -5.52 11.00 -1.48
CA SER A 669 -4.16 10.41 -1.46
C SER A 669 -3.96 9.37 -0.36
N ALA A 670 -4.75 9.41 0.72
CA ALA A 670 -4.71 8.43 1.80
C ALA A 670 -5.01 7.01 1.29
N TYR A 671 -5.96 6.85 0.37
CA TYR A 671 -6.32 5.55 -0.20
C TYR A 671 -5.20 4.98 -1.10
N ASN A 672 -4.42 5.84 -1.77
CA ASN A 672 -3.24 5.39 -2.52
C ASN A 672 -2.17 4.78 -1.61
N ILE A 673 -2.04 5.31 -0.39
CA ILE A 673 -1.09 4.83 0.60
C ILE A 673 -1.62 3.54 1.24
N LEU A 674 -2.92 3.49 1.60
CA LEU A 674 -3.56 2.31 2.16
C LEU A 674 -3.35 1.08 1.28
N LYS A 675 -3.48 1.21 -0.04
CA LYS A 675 -3.23 0.11 -0.99
C LYS A 675 -1.85 -0.54 -0.87
N ARG A 676 -0.82 0.21 -0.44
CA ARG A 676 0.54 -0.33 -0.25
C ARG A 676 0.68 -1.20 1.00
N PHE A 677 -0.21 -1.04 1.98
CA PHE A 677 -0.18 -1.77 3.24
C PHE A 677 -1.22 -2.89 3.31
N THR A 678 -2.17 -2.90 2.38
CA THR A 678 -3.19 -3.94 2.27
C THR A 678 -2.77 -5.08 1.36
N GLU A 679 -1.77 -4.87 0.52
CA GLU A 679 -1.10 -5.96 -0.18
C GLU A 679 -0.15 -6.63 0.81
N VAL A 680 -0.50 -7.84 1.21
CA VAL A 680 0.45 -8.75 1.85
C VAL A 680 1.58 -8.93 0.85
N PRO A 681 2.87 -8.73 1.22
CA PRO A 681 3.95 -9.11 0.34
C PRO A 681 3.78 -10.60 0.03
N GLU A 682 3.55 -10.89 -1.26
CA GLU A 682 3.50 -12.24 -1.82
C GLU A 682 4.79 -13.01 -1.55
#